data_16f2951097dbf7d29edafc46ed2beadf
#
_entry.id   16f2951097dbf7d29edafc46ed2beadf
#
_cell.length_a   1.000
_cell.length_b   1.000
_cell.length_c   1.000
_cell.angle_alpha   90.00
_cell.angle_beta   90.00
_cell.angle_gamma   90.00
#
_symmetry.space_group_name_H-M   'P 1'
#
loop_
_entity.id
_entity.type
_entity.pdbx_description
1 polymer ?
#
loop_
_entity_poly.entity_id
_entity_poly.type
_entity_poly.pdbx_seq_one_letter_code
_entity_poly.pdbx_strand_id
1 'polypeptide(L)'
;MKMKRWVSFVLMFGMVMCLSAQGITLSGKVVDRENKEPLANVIVMLKTVDSKAILQYSTTDDKGLFSLETSTMEKRMLTFSLMGYETVNLPLEVGKKEYRVSLKQKAVKIKEVMVKAPKIRTKGDTIVYNVSRYADSQDKTIADVLKKIPGIEVEQSGRIYYNGKTINKFYIEGLDMLEGRYGIATNTLPQTDVSTVEVMENHQPIKALENVEFSEQAALNVKLKKDARARWLAVLRAGGGISPALWKGDLSLMRFSGKGQQMYTYKGNNTGNDVTGQHQQLTVEELLSRMSGDYSLPSYLSVQTSGASDLDEDRTLFNRTHTFTGNQLYKLGKDYQLTTRMLYANDRRISGYLSHTEHILADSLVVTELQDETRTHTDALTAEATLQANTKSFFLKNTLGVDASWQSGYGVLSGTYPNEEQVNTERVKVNNCLQWIKNIGNRTFTLTSVTSYEHKPQWMEVLRGKSVQHQTIDTSAFYTRTTGSIGWNISSFALSLNAGIAGLWRSMESDLQGVSDTLGILSFDVPFRYWHLYAAPKLQYRRNDWVVTFDVPVHYYSYLSDIYLSPRLYVYGEISSRWLVSLNGQISHQPTSDNLHFTGLVMRIYRMLQQGYAQMEKQASRSLGVTLNYKNPIQAFFANGYASYLYHRNPYLRKLFYQGDYIVVGYLPQTTGSETFQVGGKLSKGMDWWELVGTLSVSYSDSHSQMQQNGILQPYRSDIIQAKIDLTSRPAKWMSWEYQLACSRNRLKSDAYESSVNHLKQQFSLSFRPDKSWRFGFSGEHYLHTIAGDYTKNFVLLDADLSYQISSQCEIACRLSNLLNEKRYAYTSFGDLTRSYNEYRIRPFNAVVEVYYKF
;
A
#
# COMPACT_ATOMS: atom_id res chain seq x y z
N MET A 1 11.18 -37.98 -4.29
CA MET A 1 9.87 -38.61 -4.63
C MET A 1 8.67 -37.68 -4.39
N LYS A 2 8.77 -36.62 -3.59
CA LYS A 2 7.68 -35.63 -3.33
C LYS A 2 7.47 -34.59 -4.45
N MET A 3 8.48 -34.24 -5.20
CA MET A 3 8.41 -33.25 -6.30
C MET A 3 7.58 -33.76 -7.53
N LYS A 4 7.55 -35.08 -7.82
CA LYS A 4 6.74 -35.63 -8.91
C LYS A 4 5.21 -35.53 -8.69
N ARG A 5 4.75 -35.45 -7.42
CA ARG A 5 3.32 -35.32 -7.12
C ARG A 5 2.81 -33.88 -7.33
N TRP A 6 3.64 -32.88 -7.15
CA TRP A 6 3.29 -31.48 -7.36
C TRP A 6 3.25 -31.09 -8.85
N VAL A 7 4.17 -31.64 -9.64
CA VAL A 7 4.14 -31.43 -11.10
C VAL A 7 2.89 -32.06 -11.72
N SER A 8 2.43 -33.22 -11.21
CA SER A 8 1.18 -33.85 -11.66
C SER A 8 -0.06 -33.03 -11.26
N PHE A 9 -0.04 -32.35 -10.10
CA PHE A 9 -1.16 -31.51 -9.66
C PHE A 9 -1.24 -30.19 -10.48
N VAL A 10 -0.11 -29.58 -10.78
CA VAL A 10 -0.04 -28.38 -11.66
C VAL A 10 -0.40 -28.74 -13.10
N LEU A 11 0.02 -29.91 -13.60
CA LEU A 11 -0.38 -30.41 -14.92
C LEU A 11 -1.87 -30.77 -14.97
N MET A 12 -2.43 -31.32 -13.91
CA MET A 12 -3.86 -31.63 -13.83
C MET A 12 -4.73 -30.37 -13.72
N PHE A 13 -4.25 -29.31 -13.02
CA PHE A 13 -4.92 -28.01 -12.99
C PHE A 13 -4.80 -27.27 -14.33
N GLY A 14 -3.66 -27.38 -15.03
CA GLY A 14 -3.48 -26.89 -16.39
C GLY A 14 -4.35 -27.62 -17.42
N MET A 15 -4.61 -28.93 -17.23
CA MET A 15 -5.41 -29.74 -18.16
C MET A 15 -6.93 -29.50 -18.02
N VAL A 16 -7.40 -29.05 -16.84
CA VAL A 16 -8.81 -28.66 -16.62
C VAL A 16 -9.15 -27.33 -17.29
N MET A 17 -8.16 -26.47 -17.55
CA MET A 17 -8.35 -25.19 -18.26
C MET A 17 -8.40 -25.33 -19.80
N CYS A 18 -8.07 -26.49 -20.36
CA CYS A 18 -8.09 -26.74 -21.81
C CYS A 18 -9.40 -27.36 -22.35
N LEU A 19 -10.51 -27.27 -21.62
CA LEU A 19 -11.82 -27.44 -22.20
C LEU A 19 -12.16 -26.20 -23.04
N SER A 20 -11.59 -26.11 -24.22
CA SER A 20 -12.02 -25.19 -25.27
C SER A 20 -13.45 -25.53 -25.61
N ALA A 21 -14.41 -24.80 -25.12
CA ALA A 21 -15.75 -24.80 -25.68
C ALA A 21 -15.57 -24.43 -27.16
N GLN A 22 -15.91 -25.35 -28.07
CA GLN A 22 -15.92 -25.07 -29.49
C GLN A 22 -16.87 -23.88 -29.70
N GLY A 23 -16.33 -22.69 -29.93
CA GLY A 23 -17.11 -21.50 -30.21
C GLY A 23 -17.82 -21.65 -31.55
N ILE A 24 -19.11 -21.42 -31.56
CA ILE A 24 -19.90 -21.34 -32.81
C ILE A 24 -19.77 -19.88 -33.30
N THR A 25 -19.14 -19.68 -34.45
CA THR A 25 -19.06 -18.37 -35.08
C THR A 25 -20.35 -18.06 -35.82
N LEU A 26 -21.00 -16.97 -35.44
CA LEU A 26 -22.18 -16.40 -36.11
C LEU A 26 -21.70 -15.24 -36.96
N SER A 27 -22.06 -15.25 -38.23
CA SER A 27 -21.72 -14.17 -39.19
C SER A 27 -22.94 -13.74 -39.97
N GLY A 28 -22.82 -12.59 -40.63
CA GLY A 28 -23.91 -12.15 -41.47
C GLY A 28 -23.72 -10.75 -42.06
N LYS A 29 -24.75 -10.30 -42.78
CA LYS A 29 -24.78 -9.01 -43.45
C LYS A 29 -26.02 -8.22 -43.06
N VAL A 30 -25.82 -6.93 -42.78
CA VAL A 30 -26.91 -5.99 -42.47
C VAL A 30 -27.01 -4.96 -43.56
N VAL A 31 -28.25 -4.77 -44.08
CA VAL A 31 -28.54 -3.83 -45.17
C VAL A 31 -29.73 -2.93 -44.81
N ASP A 32 -29.85 -1.81 -45.45
CA ASP A 32 -31.04 -0.98 -45.42
C ASP A 32 -32.20 -1.72 -46.14
N ARG A 33 -33.39 -1.61 -45.57
CA ARG A 33 -34.57 -2.33 -46.12
C ARG A 33 -35.04 -1.76 -47.45
N GLU A 34 -34.93 -0.43 -47.69
CA GLU A 34 -35.47 0.25 -48.84
C GLU A 34 -34.47 0.26 -50.02
N ASN A 35 -33.22 0.73 -49.79
CA ASN A 35 -32.24 0.87 -50.83
C ASN A 35 -31.27 -0.35 -50.95
N LYS A 36 -31.33 -1.33 -50.06
CA LYS A 36 -30.46 -2.51 -49.98
C LYS A 36 -28.96 -2.24 -49.82
N GLU A 37 -28.60 -1.04 -49.49
CA GLU A 37 -27.21 -0.66 -49.24
C GLU A 37 -26.70 -1.28 -47.94
N PRO A 38 -25.41 -1.69 -47.84
CA PRO A 38 -24.81 -2.20 -46.63
C PRO A 38 -24.78 -1.12 -45.55
N LEU A 39 -25.13 -1.48 -44.33
CA LEU A 39 -25.12 -0.58 -43.18
C LEU A 39 -23.89 -0.85 -42.29
N ALA A 40 -22.99 0.15 -42.27
CA ALA A 40 -21.83 0.15 -41.40
C ALA A 40 -22.20 0.57 -39.97
N ASN A 41 -21.37 0.17 -38.99
CA ASN A 41 -21.52 0.55 -37.56
C ASN A 41 -22.86 0.14 -36.90
N VAL A 42 -23.56 -0.86 -37.45
CA VAL A 42 -24.70 -1.48 -36.76
C VAL A 42 -24.17 -2.25 -35.56
N ILE A 43 -24.67 -1.93 -34.39
CA ILE A 43 -24.33 -2.68 -33.18
C ILE A 43 -25.12 -3.98 -33.18
N VAL A 44 -24.41 -5.11 -33.26
CA VAL A 44 -24.98 -6.46 -33.22
C VAL A 44 -24.67 -7.04 -31.85
N MET A 45 -25.70 -7.28 -31.02
CA MET A 45 -25.59 -7.76 -29.65
C MET A 45 -26.17 -9.16 -29.57
N LEU A 46 -25.41 -10.07 -29.01
CA LEU A 46 -25.90 -11.40 -28.60
C LEU A 46 -26.45 -11.28 -27.16
N LYS A 47 -27.71 -11.64 -26.98
CA LYS A 47 -28.42 -11.55 -25.69
C LYS A 47 -29.06 -12.89 -25.32
N THR A 48 -29.32 -13.06 -24.02
CA THR A 48 -30.21 -14.12 -23.53
C THR A 48 -31.66 -13.69 -23.73
N VAL A 49 -32.54 -14.66 -24.09
CA VAL A 49 -33.96 -14.39 -24.32
C VAL A 49 -34.67 -14.00 -23.01
N ASP A 50 -34.34 -14.69 -21.90
CA ASP A 50 -35.02 -14.54 -20.61
C ASP A 50 -34.63 -13.25 -19.89
N SER A 51 -33.34 -12.91 -19.75
CA SER A 51 -32.84 -11.77 -18.99
C SER A 51 -32.47 -10.55 -19.84
N LYS A 52 -32.48 -10.68 -21.17
CA LYS A 52 -31.99 -9.67 -22.12
C LYS A 52 -30.55 -9.21 -21.85
N ALA A 53 -29.79 -9.96 -21.05
CA ALA A 53 -28.39 -9.66 -20.76
C ALA A 53 -27.56 -9.76 -22.03
N ILE A 54 -26.67 -8.78 -22.24
CA ILE A 54 -25.74 -8.75 -23.37
C ILE A 54 -24.56 -9.69 -23.03
N LEU A 55 -24.35 -10.68 -23.86
CA LEU A 55 -23.28 -11.66 -23.70
C LEU A 55 -22.04 -11.28 -24.50
N GLN A 56 -22.26 -10.75 -25.69
CA GLN A 56 -21.25 -10.29 -26.61
C GLN A 56 -21.84 -9.28 -27.58
N TYR A 57 -21.00 -8.44 -28.17
CA TYR A 57 -21.40 -7.55 -29.24
C TYR A 57 -20.31 -7.43 -30.30
N SER A 58 -20.68 -7.01 -31.49
CA SER A 58 -19.83 -6.64 -32.60
C SER A 58 -20.45 -5.47 -33.34
N THR A 59 -19.69 -4.81 -34.22
CA THR A 59 -20.21 -3.81 -35.13
C THR A 59 -20.03 -4.28 -36.58
N THR A 60 -20.93 -3.88 -37.48
CA THR A 60 -20.77 -4.14 -38.89
C THR A 60 -19.66 -3.25 -39.48
N ASP A 61 -18.91 -3.81 -40.42
CA ASP A 61 -17.93 -3.09 -41.23
C ASP A 61 -18.59 -2.27 -42.36
N ASP A 62 -17.79 -1.61 -43.18
CA ASP A 62 -18.27 -0.79 -44.31
C ASP A 62 -19.05 -1.59 -45.38
N LYS A 63 -18.91 -2.92 -45.40
CA LYS A 63 -19.67 -3.82 -46.28
C LYS A 63 -20.92 -4.40 -45.59
N GLY A 64 -21.20 -3.93 -44.36
CA GLY A 64 -22.31 -4.37 -43.54
C GLY A 64 -22.12 -5.76 -42.92
N LEU A 65 -20.89 -6.31 -42.90
CA LEU A 65 -20.59 -7.64 -42.36
C LEU A 65 -20.30 -7.60 -40.87
N PHE A 66 -20.78 -8.62 -40.16
CA PHE A 66 -20.45 -8.81 -38.71
C PHE A 66 -20.04 -10.26 -38.45
N SER A 67 -19.32 -10.46 -37.36
CA SER A 67 -18.97 -11.76 -36.80
C SER A 67 -19.02 -11.73 -35.27
N LEU A 68 -19.62 -12.80 -34.70
CA LEU A 68 -19.72 -13.00 -33.23
C LEU A 68 -19.53 -14.48 -32.90
N GLU A 69 -19.03 -14.79 -31.72
CA GLU A 69 -18.84 -16.14 -31.24
C GLU A 69 -19.82 -16.45 -30.11
N THR A 70 -20.31 -17.68 -30.04
CA THR A 70 -21.15 -18.17 -28.95
C THR A 70 -20.84 -19.62 -28.62
N SER A 71 -21.01 -19.99 -27.37
CA SER A 71 -20.87 -21.39 -26.91
C SER A 71 -22.14 -22.22 -27.09
N THR A 72 -23.30 -21.60 -27.30
CA THR A 72 -24.60 -22.26 -27.50
C THR A 72 -25.53 -21.34 -28.30
N MET A 73 -26.43 -21.93 -29.04
CA MET A 73 -27.51 -21.23 -29.77
C MET A 73 -28.84 -21.21 -29.03
N GLU A 74 -29.01 -22.08 -28.02
CA GLU A 74 -30.28 -22.17 -27.28
C GLU A 74 -30.54 -20.99 -26.40
N LYS A 75 -31.78 -20.51 -26.38
CA LYS A 75 -32.22 -19.34 -25.57
C LYS A 75 -31.41 -18.09 -25.81
N ARG A 76 -30.89 -17.88 -27.02
CA ARG A 76 -30.11 -16.71 -27.44
C ARG A 76 -30.83 -15.93 -28.52
N MET A 77 -30.53 -14.63 -28.59
CA MET A 77 -31.09 -13.76 -29.64
C MET A 77 -30.02 -12.75 -30.09
N LEU A 78 -30.03 -12.41 -31.40
CA LEU A 78 -29.29 -11.31 -31.96
C LEU A 78 -30.16 -10.06 -31.96
N THR A 79 -29.63 -8.97 -31.43
CA THR A 79 -30.26 -7.63 -31.50
C THR A 79 -29.41 -6.74 -32.39
N PHE A 80 -30.01 -6.17 -33.43
CA PHE A 80 -29.37 -5.25 -34.38
C PHE A 80 -29.87 -3.86 -34.09
N SER A 81 -28.97 -2.93 -33.81
CA SER A 81 -29.33 -1.54 -33.48
C SER A 81 -28.43 -0.55 -34.20
N LEU A 82 -29.03 0.41 -34.87
CA LEU A 82 -28.37 1.55 -35.49
C LEU A 82 -29.21 2.81 -35.26
N MET A 83 -28.58 3.93 -35.01
CA MET A 83 -29.29 5.20 -34.84
C MET A 83 -30.03 5.59 -36.10
N GLY A 84 -31.29 5.90 -35.99
CA GLY A 84 -32.17 6.21 -37.14
C GLY A 84 -32.84 4.99 -37.75
N TYR A 85 -32.69 3.80 -37.17
CA TYR A 85 -33.29 2.55 -37.65
C TYR A 85 -34.12 1.86 -36.56
N GLU A 86 -35.10 1.05 -36.95
CA GLU A 86 -35.82 0.16 -36.03
C GLU A 86 -34.88 -0.96 -35.56
N THR A 87 -34.84 -1.18 -34.23
CA THR A 87 -34.09 -2.28 -33.65
C THR A 87 -34.76 -3.61 -34.02
N VAL A 88 -33.98 -4.52 -34.58
CA VAL A 88 -34.44 -5.88 -34.95
C VAL A 88 -33.86 -6.89 -33.97
N ASN A 89 -34.73 -7.73 -33.46
CA ASN A 89 -34.40 -8.84 -32.57
C ASN A 89 -34.71 -10.15 -33.26
N LEU A 90 -33.70 -11.03 -33.39
CA LEU A 90 -33.82 -12.32 -34.04
C LEU A 90 -33.39 -13.41 -33.04
N PRO A 91 -34.26 -14.36 -32.69
CA PRO A 91 -33.82 -15.54 -31.93
C PRO A 91 -32.84 -16.38 -32.76
N LEU A 92 -31.86 -16.96 -32.13
CA LEU A 92 -30.95 -17.88 -32.81
C LEU A 92 -31.67 -19.19 -33.15
N GLU A 93 -31.52 -19.64 -34.39
CA GLU A 93 -32.03 -20.93 -34.87
C GLU A 93 -30.90 -21.96 -34.83
N VAL A 94 -31.14 -23.12 -34.24
CA VAL A 94 -30.14 -24.20 -34.14
C VAL A 94 -29.69 -24.64 -35.53
N GLY A 95 -28.38 -24.60 -35.77
CA GLY A 95 -27.77 -24.95 -37.05
C GLY A 95 -27.55 -23.75 -38.04
N LYS A 96 -28.13 -22.58 -37.81
CA LYS A 96 -28.01 -21.43 -38.72
C LYS A 96 -26.88 -20.51 -38.23
N LYS A 97 -25.78 -20.45 -38.94
CA LYS A 97 -24.61 -19.67 -38.63
C LYS A 97 -24.53 -18.33 -39.37
N GLU A 98 -25.25 -18.17 -40.45
CA GLU A 98 -25.24 -16.95 -41.29
C GLU A 98 -26.60 -16.26 -41.25
N TYR A 99 -26.60 -14.93 -40.99
CA TYR A 99 -27.78 -14.08 -40.85
C TYR A 99 -27.73 -12.92 -41.84
N ARG A 100 -28.84 -12.71 -42.58
CA ARG A 100 -29.04 -11.52 -43.41
C ARG A 100 -30.19 -10.70 -42.81
N VAL A 101 -29.89 -9.50 -42.42
CA VAL A 101 -30.83 -8.62 -41.71
C VAL A 101 -31.02 -7.32 -42.45
N SER A 102 -32.26 -6.90 -42.62
CA SER A 102 -32.59 -5.59 -43.18
C SER A 102 -33.19 -4.69 -42.11
N LEU A 103 -32.60 -3.53 -41.88
CA LEU A 103 -33.12 -2.53 -40.93
C LEU A 103 -33.99 -1.53 -41.67
N LYS A 104 -35.08 -1.15 -41.05
CA LYS A 104 -36.01 -0.13 -41.57
C LYS A 104 -35.71 1.22 -40.93
N GLN A 105 -35.61 2.27 -41.73
CA GLN A 105 -35.47 3.64 -41.20
C GLN A 105 -36.65 4.03 -40.33
N LYS A 106 -36.36 4.64 -39.19
CA LYS A 106 -37.37 5.14 -38.24
C LYS A 106 -37.03 6.59 -37.92
N ALA A 107 -37.96 7.48 -38.29
CA ALA A 107 -37.89 8.87 -37.85
C ALA A 107 -37.95 8.93 -36.31
N VAL A 108 -36.82 9.21 -35.67
CA VAL A 108 -36.77 9.39 -34.22
C VAL A 108 -37.32 10.76 -33.91
N LYS A 109 -38.55 10.86 -33.39
CA LYS A 109 -38.95 12.04 -32.61
C LYS A 109 -38.07 12.07 -31.39
N ILE A 110 -37.09 12.95 -31.35
CA ILE A 110 -36.25 13.21 -30.16
C ILE A 110 -37.19 13.75 -29.09
N LYS A 111 -37.62 12.87 -28.19
CA LYS A 111 -38.09 13.31 -26.87
C LYS A 111 -36.88 13.96 -26.22
N GLU A 112 -37.08 15.12 -25.62
CA GLU A 112 -36.07 15.79 -24.80
C GLU A 112 -35.42 14.77 -23.86
N VAL A 113 -34.24 14.27 -24.26
CA VAL A 113 -33.49 13.30 -23.44
C VAL A 113 -32.75 14.15 -22.44
N MET A 114 -33.21 14.14 -21.23
CA MET A 114 -32.38 14.56 -20.10
C MET A 114 -31.19 13.57 -20.03
N VAL A 115 -30.10 13.97 -20.69
CA VAL A 115 -28.85 13.13 -20.72
C VAL A 115 -28.26 13.13 -19.32
N LYS A 116 -28.64 12.16 -18.52
CA LYS A 116 -27.91 11.85 -17.30
C LYS A 116 -26.52 11.42 -17.73
N ALA A 117 -25.50 12.18 -17.35
CA ALA A 117 -24.12 11.84 -17.65
C ALA A 117 -23.87 10.37 -17.30
N PRO A 118 -23.20 9.59 -18.17
CA PRO A 118 -22.92 8.18 -17.93
C PRO A 118 -22.10 8.00 -16.64
N LYS A 119 -22.26 6.86 -15.97
CA LYS A 119 -21.46 6.53 -14.77
C LYS A 119 -19.96 6.57 -15.08
N ILE A 120 -19.57 6.01 -16.21
CA ILE A 120 -18.18 5.84 -16.66
C ILE A 120 -18.10 6.28 -18.12
N ARG A 121 -17.03 6.96 -18.47
CA ARG A 121 -16.65 7.30 -19.85
C ARG A 121 -15.17 6.97 -20.03
N THR A 122 -14.81 6.49 -21.20
CA THR A 122 -13.41 6.26 -21.59
C THR A 122 -12.99 7.29 -22.61
N LYS A 123 -11.80 7.85 -22.46
CA LYS A 123 -11.20 8.81 -23.41
C LYS A 123 -9.72 8.45 -23.58
N GLY A 124 -9.39 7.66 -24.62
CA GLY A 124 -8.07 7.07 -24.75
C GLY A 124 -7.76 6.19 -23.54
N ASP A 125 -6.59 6.34 -22.97
CA ASP A 125 -6.16 5.60 -21.77
C ASP A 125 -6.70 6.18 -20.44
N THR A 126 -7.70 7.07 -20.54
CA THR A 126 -8.30 7.70 -19.36
C THR A 126 -9.74 7.23 -19.14
N ILE A 127 -10.00 6.67 -17.96
CA ILE A 127 -11.34 6.31 -17.51
C ILE A 127 -11.87 7.42 -16.61
N VAL A 128 -13.02 7.99 -16.96
CA VAL A 128 -13.64 9.10 -16.24
C VAL A 128 -14.87 8.62 -15.49
N TYR A 129 -14.80 8.68 -14.17
CA TYR A 129 -15.90 8.35 -13.27
C TYR A 129 -16.65 9.61 -12.82
N ASN A 130 -17.96 9.65 -12.98
CA ASN A 130 -18.77 10.74 -12.47
C ASN A 130 -19.05 10.55 -10.98
N VAL A 131 -18.49 11.40 -10.13
CA VAL A 131 -18.59 11.30 -8.68
C VAL A 131 -20.02 11.25 -8.19
N SER A 132 -20.93 12.06 -8.76
CA SER A 132 -22.33 12.09 -8.33
C SER A 132 -23.09 10.76 -8.55
N ARG A 133 -22.53 9.82 -9.28
CA ARG A 133 -23.13 8.49 -9.57
C ARG A 133 -22.67 7.42 -8.62
N TYR A 134 -21.61 7.67 -7.85
CA TYR A 134 -21.02 6.77 -6.85
C TYR A 134 -21.19 7.33 -5.43
N ALA A 135 -21.27 8.65 -5.32
CA ALA A 135 -21.43 9.33 -4.04
C ALA A 135 -22.83 9.10 -3.45
N ASP A 136 -22.81 8.80 -2.18
CA ASP A 136 -23.96 8.79 -1.31
C ASP A 136 -23.99 10.06 -0.43
N SER A 137 -25.13 10.36 0.13
CA SER A 137 -25.28 11.47 1.07
C SER A 137 -24.50 11.27 2.40
N GLN A 138 -24.01 10.05 2.67
CA GLN A 138 -23.12 9.76 3.82
C GLN A 138 -21.66 10.08 3.53
N ASP A 139 -21.29 10.15 2.25
CA ASP A 139 -19.90 10.42 1.88
C ASP A 139 -19.59 11.88 2.16
N LYS A 140 -18.63 12.12 3.00
CA LYS A 140 -18.18 13.48 3.36
C LYS A 140 -17.02 13.91 2.49
N THR A 141 -16.13 12.96 2.21
CA THR A 141 -14.86 13.20 1.52
C THR A 141 -14.78 12.42 0.21
N ILE A 142 -13.82 12.81 -0.63
CA ILE A 142 -13.59 12.05 -1.86
C ILE A 142 -13.08 10.64 -1.58
N ALA A 143 -12.40 10.39 -0.46
CA ALA A 143 -11.97 9.05 -0.06
C ALA A 143 -13.14 8.09 0.11
N ASP A 144 -14.27 8.56 0.66
CA ASP A 144 -15.48 7.76 0.84
C ASP A 144 -16.07 7.30 -0.49
N VAL A 145 -16.00 8.18 -1.51
CA VAL A 145 -16.49 7.87 -2.86
C VAL A 145 -15.53 6.97 -3.61
N LEU A 146 -14.22 7.19 -3.48
CA LEU A 146 -13.19 6.37 -4.15
C LEU A 146 -13.31 4.89 -3.77
N LYS A 147 -13.62 4.56 -2.52
CA LYS A 147 -13.87 3.18 -2.05
C LYS A 147 -15.02 2.47 -2.78
N LYS A 148 -15.92 3.23 -3.40
CA LYS A 148 -17.11 2.72 -4.11
C LYS A 148 -16.92 2.64 -5.63
N ILE A 149 -15.79 3.16 -6.15
CA ILE A 149 -15.51 3.14 -7.58
C ILE A 149 -14.91 1.78 -7.95
N PRO A 150 -15.49 1.06 -8.93
CA PRO A 150 -14.95 -0.22 -9.38
C PRO A 150 -13.50 -0.14 -9.84
N GLY A 151 -12.67 -1.07 -9.39
CA GLY A 151 -11.24 -1.12 -9.68
C GLY A 151 -10.37 -0.22 -8.79
N ILE A 152 -10.95 0.64 -7.97
CA ILE A 152 -10.23 1.44 -6.98
C ILE A 152 -10.39 0.80 -5.59
N GLU A 153 -9.28 0.68 -4.87
CA GLU A 153 -9.24 0.25 -3.48
C GLU A 153 -8.53 1.35 -2.66
N VAL A 154 -9.05 1.65 -1.49
CA VAL A 154 -8.46 2.63 -0.58
C VAL A 154 -8.24 1.96 0.77
N GLU A 155 -6.98 1.80 1.16
CA GLU A 155 -6.62 1.26 2.47
C GLU A 155 -6.94 2.24 3.60
N GLN A 156 -6.88 1.74 4.82
CA GLN A 156 -7.04 2.56 6.04
C GLN A 156 -5.94 3.64 6.14
N SER A 157 -4.74 3.33 5.67
CA SER A 157 -3.63 4.29 5.53
C SER A 157 -3.92 5.46 4.57
N GLY A 158 -4.98 5.36 3.75
CA GLY A 158 -5.30 6.27 2.66
C GLY A 158 -4.61 5.92 1.33
N ARG A 159 -3.83 4.84 1.27
CA ARG A 159 -3.19 4.39 0.03
C ARG A 159 -4.23 3.92 -0.96
N ILE A 160 -4.09 4.35 -2.21
CA ILE A 160 -5.02 4.04 -3.29
C ILE A 160 -4.36 3.05 -4.25
N TYR A 161 -5.11 2.00 -4.57
CA TYR A 161 -4.76 1.04 -5.61
C TYR A 161 -5.76 1.12 -6.74
N TYR A 162 -5.28 0.90 -7.93
CA TYR A 162 -6.09 0.67 -9.11
C TYR A 162 -5.74 -0.68 -9.73
N ASN A 163 -6.74 -1.58 -9.84
CA ASN A 163 -6.55 -2.96 -10.30
C ASN A 163 -5.40 -3.70 -9.56
N GLY A 164 -5.31 -3.51 -8.24
CA GLY A 164 -4.31 -4.14 -7.38
C GLY A 164 -2.92 -3.53 -7.40
N LYS A 165 -2.68 -2.46 -8.19
CA LYS A 165 -1.41 -1.70 -8.22
C LYS A 165 -1.60 -0.34 -7.59
N THR A 166 -0.65 0.11 -6.80
CA THR A 166 -0.67 1.48 -6.24
C THR A 166 -0.60 2.51 -7.34
N ILE A 167 -1.33 3.60 -7.18
CA ILE A 167 -1.24 4.74 -8.10
C ILE A 167 0.13 5.42 -7.99
N ASN A 168 0.63 5.96 -9.11
CA ASN A 168 1.90 6.69 -9.13
C ASN A 168 1.73 8.20 -8.87
N LYS A 169 0.59 8.79 -9.22
CA LYS A 169 0.31 10.21 -9.01
C LYS A 169 -1.15 10.46 -8.62
N PHE A 170 -1.35 11.51 -7.82
CA PHE A 170 -2.67 12.02 -7.46
C PHE A 170 -2.73 13.52 -7.76
N TYR A 171 -3.54 13.88 -8.74
CA TYR A 171 -3.71 15.26 -9.18
C TYR A 171 -5.03 15.85 -8.68
N ILE A 172 -5.03 17.14 -8.42
CA ILE A 172 -6.25 17.96 -8.29
C ILE A 172 -6.18 19.03 -9.38
N GLU A 173 -7.18 19.08 -10.27
CA GLU A 173 -7.18 19.98 -11.44
C GLU A 173 -5.90 19.89 -12.29
N GLY A 174 -5.29 18.68 -12.36
CA GLY A 174 -4.09 18.42 -13.15
C GLY A 174 -2.77 18.87 -12.51
N LEU A 175 -2.77 19.26 -11.23
CA LEU A 175 -1.59 19.65 -10.48
C LEU A 175 -1.38 18.73 -9.27
N ASP A 176 -0.12 18.35 -9.01
CA ASP A 176 0.28 17.50 -7.89
C ASP A 176 0.94 18.35 -6.79
N MET A 177 0.12 18.98 -5.94
CA MET A 177 0.60 19.77 -4.80
C MET A 177 1.15 18.91 -3.66
N LEU A 178 0.63 17.69 -3.53
CA LEU A 178 0.88 16.86 -2.34
C LEU A 178 2.01 15.83 -2.53
N GLU A 179 2.45 15.62 -3.78
CA GLU A 179 3.59 14.76 -4.13
C GLU A 179 3.56 13.41 -3.38
N GLY A 180 2.46 12.65 -3.57
CA GLY A 180 2.27 11.34 -2.95
C GLY A 180 1.65 11.33 -1.55
N ARG A 181 1.52 12.47 -0.87
CA ARG A 181 0.82 12.59 0.44
C ARG A 181 -0.67 12.89 0.27
N TYR A 182 -1.29 12.30 -0.72
CA TYR A 182 -2.68 12.59 -1.11
C TYR A 182 -3.73 12.20 -0.06
N GLY A 183 -3.38 11.39 0.94
CA GLY A 183 -4.25 11.07 2.07
C GLY A 183 -4.80 12.31 2.79
N ILE A 184 -4.03 13.41 2.84
CA ILE A 184 -4.49 14.68 3.40
C ILE A 184 -5.68 15.23 2.61
N ALA A 185 -5.56 15.28 1.27
CA ALA A 185 -6.61 15.81 0.41
C ALA A 185 -7.79 14.85 0.32
N THR A 186 -7.57 13.55 0.16
CA THR A 186 -8.66 12.58 0.00
C THR A 186 -9.55 12.51 1.22
N ASN A 187 -8.98 12.64 2.42
CA ASN A 187 -9.71 12.63 3.70
C ASN A 187 -10.32 14.01 4.09
N THR A 188 -10.05 15.05 3.29
CA THR A 188 -10.50 16.42 3.63
C THR A 188 -11.36 17.05 2.54
N LEU A 189 -11.06 16.81 1.25
CA LEU A 189 -11.79 17.40 0.13
C LEU A 189 -13.24 16.89 0.10
N PRO A 190 -14.24 17.76 0.23
CA PRO A 190 -15.63 17.35 0.21
C PRO A 190 -16.02 16.75 -1.14
N GLN A 191 -16.69 15.59 -1.14
CA GLN A 191 -17.16 14.95 -2.36
C GLN A 191 -18.13 15.83 -3.16
N THR A 192 -18.88 16.70 -2.46
CA THR A 192 -19.85 17.62 -3.08
C THR A 192 -19.19 18.65 -4.01
N ASP A 193 -17.88 18.93 -3.84
CA ASP A 193 -17.14 19.89 -4.67
C ASP A 193 -16.44 19.21 -5.85
N VAL A 194 -16.45 17.88 -5.89
CA VAL A 194 -15.83 17.09 -6.96
C VAL A 194 -16.87 16.77 -8.05
N SER A 195 -16.46 16.93 -9.30
CA SER A 195 -17.24 16.59 -10.48
C SER A 195 -16.94 15.17 -10.96
N THR A 196 -15.67 14.89 -11.25
CA THR A 196 -15.22 13.61 -11.80
C THR A 196 -13.89 13.18 -11.20
N VAL A 197 -13.68 11.87 -11.20
CA VAL A 197 -12.37 11.25 -10.97
C VAL A 197 -11.93 10.64 -12.29
N GLU A 198 -10.76 11.04 -12.76
CA GLU A 198 -10.12 10.53 -13.97
C GLU A 198 -9.03 9.56 -13.57
N VAL A 199 -9.08 8.32 -14.05
CA VAL A 199 -8.04 7.31 -13.91
C VAL A 199 -7.27 7.24 -15.22
N MET A 200 -6.03 7.68 -15.19
CA MET A 200 -5.12 7.63 -16.35
C MET A 200 -4.32 6.34 -16.24
N GLU A 201 -4.64 5.35 -17.06
CA GLU A 201 -3.92 4.07 -17.12
C GLU A 201 -2.55 4.25 -17.77
N ASN A 202 -1.59 3.41 -17.42
CA ASN A 202 -0.22 3.43 -17.93
C ASN A 202 0.43 4.82 -17.88
N HIS A 203 0.15 5.56 -16.80
CA HIS A 203 0.54 6.96 -16.70
C HIS A 203 2.03 7.14 -16.45
N GLN A 204 2.72 7.81 -17.40
CA GLN A 204 4.09 8.28 -17.23
C GLN A 204 4.06 9.74 -16.70
N PRO A 205 4.40 10.00 -15.42
CA PRO A 205 4.29 11.33 -14.83
C PRO A 205 5.30 12.34 -15.39
N ILE A 206 6.41 11.86 -15.97
CA ILE A 206 7.47 12.68 -16.54
C ILE A 206 7.28 12.75 -18.05
N LYS A 207 6.82 13.90 -18.55
CA LYS A 207 6.54 14.10 -19.98
C LYS A 207 7.73 13.83 -20.90
N ALA A 208 8.95 14.09 -20.42
CA ALA A 208 10.17 13.79 -21.16
C ALA A 208 10.41 12.29 -21.35
N LEU A 209 9.79 11.42 -20.52
CA LEU A 209 9.90 9.96 -20.58
C LEU A 209 8.67 9.27 -21.20
N GLU A 210 7.63 10.01 -21.60
CA GLU A 210 6.35 9.48 -22.06
C GLU A 210 6.48 8.44 -23.21
N ASN A 211 7.47 8.59 -24.08
CA ASN A 211 7.75 7.65 -25.16
C ASN A 211 9.04 6.83 -24.96
N VAL A 212 9.67 6.96 -23.81
CA VAL A 212 10.98 6.35 -23.49
C VAL A 212 10.85 5.24 -22.47
N GLU A 213 10.07 5.48 -21.44
CA GLU A 213 9.91 4.55 -20.31
C GLU A 213 8.43 4.21 -20.11
N PHE A 214 8.14 2.92 -20.09
CA PHE A 214 6.79 2.42 -19.86
C PHE A 214 6.47 2.42 -18.36
N SER A 215 5.27 2.91 -18.02
CA SER A 215 4.72 2.81 -16.67
C SER A 215 3.47 1.94 -16.72
N GLU A 216 3.40 0.94 -15.82
CA GLU A 216 2.21 0.09 -15.65
C GLU A 216 1.23 0.66 -14.62
N GLN A 217 1.59 1.75 -13.97
CA GLN A 217 0.81 2.34 -12.91
C GLN A 217 -0.20 3.34 -13.45
N ALA A 218 -1.29 3.49 -12.74
CA ALA A 218 -2.28 4.51 -13.03
C ALA A 218 -2.03 5.76 -12.18
N ALA A 219 -2.50 6.91 -12.69
CA ALA A 219 -2.66 8.13 -11.91
C ALA A 219 -4.13 8.49 -11.76
N LEU A 220 -4.47 9.12 -10.64
CA LEU A 220 -5.79 9.72 -10.45
C LEU A 220 -5.74 11.23 -10.59
N ASN A 221 -6.78 11.80 -11.24
CA ASN A 221 -6.97 13.23 -11.31
C ASN A 221 -8.39 13.61 -10.88
N VAL A 222 -8.49 14.36 -9.81
CA VAL A 222 -9.75 14.85 -9.26
C VAL A 222 -10.10 16.18 -9.91
N LYS A 223 -11.24 16.23 -10.59
CA LYS A 223 -11.78 17.47 -11.20
C LYS A 223 -12.85 18.06 -10.33
N LEU A 224 -12.71 19.34 -10.01
CA LEU A 224 -13.66 20.09 -9.21
C LEU A 224 -14.84 20.59 -10.07
N LYS A 225 -15.96 20.82 -9.41
CA LYS A 225 -17.08 21.56 -10.00
C LYS A 225 -16.68 23.01 -10.30
N LYS A 226 -17.34 23.65 -11.27
CA LYS A 226 -16.99 25.02 -11.71
C LYS A 226 -17.04 26.03 -10.57
N ASP A 227 -18.02 25.91 -9.69
CA ASP A 227 -18.24 26.77 -8.51
C ASP A 227 -17.25 26.52 -7.38
N ALA A 228 -16.60 25.36 -7.33
CA ALA A 228 -15.57 25.03 -6.35
C ALA A 228 -14.15 25.46 -6.78
N ARG A 229 -13.95 25.79 -8.05
CA ARG A 229 -12.63 26.20 -8.56
C ARG A 229 -12.28 27.62 -8.14
N ALA A 230 -11.03 27.82 -7.73
CA ALA A 230 -10.41 29.11 -7.39
C ALA A 230 -11.04 29.84 -6.18
N ARG A 231 -12.05 29.29 -5.53
CA ARG A 231 -12.56 29.80 -4.26
C ARG A 231 -11.87 29.14 -3.08
N TRP A 232 -11.95 29.76 -1.91
CA TRP A 232 -11.60 29.14 -0.66
C TRP A 232 -12.71 28.16 -0.24
N LEU A 233 -12.30 26.94 0.09
CA LEU A 233 -13.14 25.90 0.68
C LEU A 233 -12.65 25.75 2.12
N ALA A 234 -13.56 25.82 3.07
CA ALA A 234 -13.26 25.58 4.46
C ALA A 234 -14.09 24.43 5.02
N VAL A 235 -13.46 23.56 5.77
CA VAL A 235 -14.11 22.45 6.47
C VAL A 235 -13.70 22.50 7.93
N LEU A 236 -14.69 22.52 8.81
CA LEU A 236 -14.51 22.44 10.25
C LEU A 236 -15.15 21.16 10.77
N ARG A 237 -14.44 20.42 11.60
CA ARG A 237 -14.99 19.36 12.45
C ARG A 237 -14.57 19.65 13.88
N ALA A 238 -15.53 19.72 14.78
CA ALA A 238 -15.27 19.88 16.20
C ALA A 238 -16.10 18.87 16.98
N GLY A 239 -15.50 18.21 17.95
CA GLY A 239 -16.17 17.19 18.73
C GLY A 239 -15.74 17.19 20.19
N GLY A 240 -16.66 16.80 21.05
CA GLY A 240 -16.43 16.55 22.48
C GLY A 240 -17.04 15.23 22.90
N GLY A 241 -16.46 14.61 23.90
CA GLY A 241 -16.92 13.30 24.36
C GLY A 241 -16.63 13.03 25.83
N ILE A 242 -17.19 11.94 26.30
CA ILE A 242 -17.10 11.48 27.67
C ILE A 242 -16.60 10.06 27.76
N SER A 243 -16.10 9.70 28.92
CA SER A 243 -15.68 8.36 29.33
C SER A 243 -14.44 7.80 28.57
N PRO A 244 -13.30 8.47 28.66
CA PRO A 244 -12.90 9.68 29.39
C PRO A 244 -13.31 10.98 28.69
N ALA A 245 -12.87 12.14 29.21
CA ALA A 245 -13.05 13.42 28.52
C ALA A 245 -12.28 13.40 27.16
N LEU A 246 -13.04 13.45 26.07
CA LEU A 246 -12.54 13.36 24.71
C LEU A 246 -12.76 14.69 23.96
N TRP A 247 -11.85 14.96 23.05
CA TRP A 247 -11.97 16.13 22.15
C TRP A 247 -11.40 15.81 20.78
N LYS A 248 -11.93 16.47 19.75
CA LYS A 248 -11.45 16.43 18.37
C LYS A 248 -11.66 17.80 17.73
N GLY A 249 -10.67 18.25 16.97
CA GLY A 249 -10.73 19.49 16.22
C GLY A 249 -9.99 19.36 14.90
N ASP A 250 -10.68 19.52 13.78
CA ASP A 250 -10.10 19.54 12.44
C ASP A 250 -10.53 20.82 11.74
N LEU A 251 -9.59 21.62 11.29
CA LEU A 251 -9.84 22.80 10.44
C LEU A 251 -9.00 22.66 9.18
N SER A 252 -9.65 22.80 8.04
CA SER A 252 -8.97 22.71 6.73
C SER A 252 -9.42 23.86 5.85
N LEU A 253 -8.46 24.58 5.31
CA LEU A 253 -8.63 25.67 4.36
C LEU A 253 -7.96 25.29 3.05
N MET A 254 -8.69 25.31 1.95
CA MET A 254 -8.20 24.83 0.66
C MET A 254 -8.58 25.78 -0.47
N ARG A 255 -7.68 25.96 -1.43
CA ARG A 255 -7.93 26.70 -2.65
C ARG A 255 -7.22 26.04 -3.82
N PHE A 256 -7.94 25.70 -4.86
CA PHE A 256 -7.40 25.06 -6.05
C PHE A 256 -7.69 25.92 -7.27
N SER A 257 -6.64 26.48 -7.88
CA SER A 257 -6.75 27.28 -9.10
C SER A 257 -5.75 26.81 -10.14
N GLY A 258 -5.93 27.24 -11.39
CA GLY A 258 -4.99 26.89 -12.47
C GLY A 258 -3.61 27.56 -12.33
N LYS A 259 -3.47 28.61 -11.50
CA LYS A 259 -2.22 29.33 -11.24
C LYS A 259 -1.50 28.89 -9.98
N GLY A 260 -2.24 28.27 -9.05
CA GLY A 260 -1.67 27.80 -7.79
C GLY A 260 -2.70 27.09 -6.93
N GLN A 261 -2.22 26.32 -5.98
CA GLN A 261 -3.01 25.56 -5.02
C GLN A 261 -2.49 25.80 -3.62
N GLN A 262 -3.37 25.82 -2.65
CA GLN A 262 -3.05 26.07 -1.26
C GLN A 262 -3.94 25.20 -0.38
N MET A 263 -3.33 24.57 0.64
CA MET A 263 -4.04 23.78 1.62
C MET A 263 -3.37 23.88 2.98
N TYR A 264 -4.12 24.36 3.96
CA TYR A 264 -3.70 24.49 5.34
C TYR A 264 -4.61 23.64 6.20
N THR A 265 -4.04 22.78 7.04
CA THR A 265 -4.83 21.96 7.94
C THR A 265 -4.29 22.00 9.36
N TYR A 266 -5.19 22.09 10.30
CA TYR A 266 -4.97 21.74 11.68
C TYR A 266 -5.83 20.52 12.00
N LYS A 267 -5.25 19.51 12.61
CA LYS A 267 -5.98 18.35 13.13
C LYS A 267 -5.45 18.02 14.50
N GLY A 268 -6.36 17.87 15.45
CA GLY A 268 -5.99 17.45 16.78
C GLY A 268 -7.08 16.62 17.43
N ASN A 269 -6.67 15.65 18.25
CA ASN A 269 -7.61 14.81 18.95
C ASN A 269 -6.93 14.00 20.08
N ASN A 270 -7.80 13.44 20.96
CA ASN A 270 -7.45 12.39 21.92
C ASN A 270 -8.40 11.18 21.81
N THR A 271 -9.03 11.01 20.64
CA THR A 271 -10.09 10.02 20.42
C THR A 271 -9.57 8.66 19.89
N GLY A 272 -8.25 8.47 19.78
CA GLY A 272 -7.66 7.26 19.21
C GLY A 272 -7.41 7.33 17.70
N ASN A 273 -7.76 8.45 17.06
CA ASN A 273 -7.52 8.61 15.64
C ASN A 273 -6.08 9.08 15.38
N ASP A 274 -5.30 8.28 14.66
CA ASP A 274 -3.97 8.70 14.20
C ASP A 274 -4.07 9.65 13.01
N VAL A 275 -3.89 10.95 13.29
CA VAL A 275 -3.83 11.98 12.25
C VAL A 275 -2.43 12.15 11.68
N THR A 276 -1.39 11.58 12.31
CA THR A 276 0.00 11.67 11.82
C THR A 276 0.22 10.78 10.60
N GLY A 277 -0.42 9.62 10.56
CA GLY A 277 -0.34 8.68 9.43
C GLY A 277 -0.85 9.25 8.10
N GLN A 278 -1.73 10.26 8.13
CA GLN A 278 -2.25 10.91 6.92
C GLN A 278 -1.18 11.70 6.15
N HIS A 279 -0.03 11.96 6.75
CA HIS A 279 1.09 12.70 6.15
C HIS A 279 2.13 11.79 5.51
N GLN A 280 1.94 10.47 5.56
CA GLN A 280 2.85 9.51 4.94
C GLN A 280 2.79 9.59 3.41
N GLN A 281 3.92 9.31 2.78
CA GLN A 281 3.96 9.15 1.33
C GLN A 281 3.34 7.81 0.93
N LEU A 282 2.36 7.89 0.03
CA LEU A 282 1.54 6.75 -0.37
C LEU A 282 1.84 6.27 -1.80
N THR A 283 2.57 7.07 -2.62
CA THR A 283 2.96 6.66 -3.97
C THR A 283 4.27 5.89 -3.95
N VAL A 284 4.30 4.74 -4.65
CA VAL A 284 5.49 3.88 -4.73
C VAL A 284 6.66 4.59 -5.43
N GLU A 285 6.38 5.38 -6.46
CA GLU A 285 7.42 6.10 -7.20
C GLU A 285 8.20 7.04 -6.28
N GLU A 286 7.52 7.83 -5.47
CA GLU A 286 8.18 8.75 -4.54
C GLU A 286 8.80 8.02 -3.36
N LEU A 287 8.18 6.94 -2.89
CA LEU A 287 8.78 6.06 -1.90
C LEU A 287 10.07 5.43 -2.43
N LEU A 288 10.06 4.84 -3.63
CA LEU A 288 11.24 4.25 -4.25
C LEU A 288 12.32 5.28 -4.60
N SER A 289 11.95 6.49 -5.03
CA SER A 289 12.91 7.56 -5.30
C SER A 289 13.66 7.98 -4.05
N ARG A 290 13.00 8.01 -2.90
CA ARG A 290 13.62 8.25 -1.60
C ARG A 290 14.44 7.06 -1.12
N MET A 291 13.88 5.84 -1.19
CA MET A 291 14.60 4.63 -0.76
C MET A 291 15.85 4.33 -1.61
N SER A 292 15.81 4.63 -2.89
CA SER A 292 16.94 4.35 -3.81
C SER A 292 18.05 5.38 -3.74
N GLY A 293 17.83 6.53 -3.13
CA GLY A 293 18.79 7.64 -3.11
C GLY A 293 19.05 8.25 -1.75
N ASP A 294 18.29 7.92 -0.71
CA ASP A 294 18.40 8.54 0.60
C ASP A 294 19.00 7.58 1.63
N TYR A 295 19.83 8.12 2.51
CA TYR A 295 20.41 7.42 3.64
C TYR A 295 19.77 7.93 4.92
N SER A 296 19.47 7.03 5.89
CA SER A 296 18.94 7.42 7.19
C SER A 296 19.59 6.60 8.29
N LEU A 297 19.99 7.27 9.34
CA LEU A 297 20.53 6.67 10.54
C LEU A 297 19.45 5.90 11.31
N PRO A 298 19.74 4.68 11.79
CA PRO A 298 18.80 3.89 12.59
C PRO A 298 18.52 4.52 13.95
N SER A 299 17.36 4.22 14.53
CA SER A 299 17.16 4.34 15.97
C SER A 299 17.66 3.05 16.62
N TYR A 300 18.71 3.17 17.43
CA TYR A 300 19.28 2.04 18.16
C TYR A 300 18.53 1.79 19.46
N LEU A 301 18.08 2.86 20.13
CA LEU A 301 17.49 2.81 21.45
C LEU A 301 15.97 3.00 21.37
N SER A 302 15.22 2.24 22.16
CA SER A 302 13.80 2.41 22.34
C SER A 302 13.36 1.93 23.71
N VAL A 303 12.31 2.52 24.29
CA VAL A 303 11.60 1.89 25.39
C VAL A 303 10.97 0.60 24.92
N GLN A 304 10.82 -0.36 25.81
CA GLN A 304 10.13 -1.58 25.48
C GLN A 304 8.65 -1.30 25.22
N THR A 305 8.12 -1.78 24.11
CA THR A 305 6.72 -1.61 23.72
C THR A 305 6.14 -2.94 23.27
N SER A 306 4.82 -3.07 23.35
CA SER A 306 4.12 -4.21 22.76
C SER A 306 4.32 -4.25 21.25
N GLY A 307 4.35 -5.46 20.70
CA GLY A 307 4.17 -5.65 19.25
C GLY A 307 2.84 -5.08 18.76
N ALA A 308 2.69 -4.93 17.47
CA ALA A 308 1.42 -4.50 16.89
C ALA A 308 0.32 -5.55 17.14
N SER A 309 -0.88 -5.11 17.54
CA SER A 309 -2.07 -5.97 17.60
C SER A 309 -2.70 -6.06 16.20
N ASP A 310 -3.58 -7.03 16.00
CA ASP A 310 -4.43 -7.14 14.80
C ASP A 310 -5.74 -6.33 14.90
N LEU A 311 -5.93 -5.61 16.02
CA LEU A 311 -6.99 -4.62 16.18
C LEU A 311 -6.71 -3.39 15.33
N ASP A 312 -7.77 -2.72 14.93
CA ASP A 312 -7.66 -1.39 14.34
C ASP A 312 -7.03 -0.42 15.36
N GLU A 313 -6.13 0.45 14.90
CA GLU A 313 -5.30 1.30 15.76
C GLU A 313 -6.15 2.19 16.70
N ASP A 314 -7.31 2.65 16.26
CA ASP A 314 -8.23 3.48 17.04
C ASP A 314 -8.76 2.77 18.31
N ARG A 315 -8.69 1.44 18.38
CA ARG A 315 -9.03 0.65 19.55
C ARG A 315 -7.97 0.68 20.64
N THR A 316 -6.70 0.73 20.25
CA THR A 316 -5.55 0.60 21.18
C THR A 316 -4.79 1.90 21.38
N LEU A 317 -4.97 2.89 20.51
CA LEU A 317 -4.24 4.16 20.57
C LEU A 317 -4.83 5.12 21.61
N PHE A 318 -4.10 5.35 22.70
CA PHE A 318 -4.39 6.40 23.67
C PHE A 318 -3.48 7.60 23.39
N ASN A 319 -3.97 8.52 22.56
CA ASN A 319 -3.18 9.65 22.08
C ASN A 319 -3.67 11.01 22.60
N ARG A 320 -2.79 12.00 22.46
CA ARG A 320 -3.11 13.43 22.43
C ARG A 320 -2.23 14.05 21.35
N THR A 321 -2.83 14.27 20.20
CA THR A 321 -2.12 14.60 18.98
C THR A 321 -2.56 15.95 18.45
N HIS A 322 -1.61 16.76 17.97
CA HIS A 322 -1.82 18.00 17.25
C HIS A 322 -0.96 18.00 16.01
N THR A 323 -1.53 18.28 14.85
CA THR A 323 -0.78 18.43 13.60
C THR A 323 -1.17 19.72 12.88
N PHE A 324 -0.18 20.40 12.36
CA PHE A 324 -0.33 21.54 11.45
C PHE A 324 0.33 21.24 10.14
N THR A 325 -0.37 21.48 9.02
CA THR A 325 0.24 21.39 7.71
C THR A 325 -0.05 22.60 6.86
N GLY A 326 0.97 23.04 6.11
CA GLY A 326 0.85 24.05 5.07
C GLY A 326 1.42 23.48 3.77
N ASN A 327 0.59 23.38 2.74
CA ASN A 327 0.99 22.92 1.42
C ASN A 327 0.62 24.00 0.40
N GLN A 328 1.58 24.40 -0.41
CA GLN A 328 1.40 25.44 -1.40
C GLN A 328 2.07 25.03 -2.71
N LEU A 329 1.41 25.26 -3.82
CA LEU A 329 1.96 25.13 -5.15
C LEU A 329 1.70 26.39 -5.94
N TYR A 330 2.73 27.00 -6.49
CA TYR A 330 2.67 28.16 -7.36
C TYR A 330 3.28 27.87 -8.71
N LYS A 331 2.58 28.21 -9.79
CA LYS A 331 3.17 28.22 -11.13
C LYS A 331 4.03 29.45 -11.33
N LEU A 332 5.28 29.25 -11.65
CA LEU A 332 6.26 30.28 -12.00
C LEU A 332 6.39 30.34 -13.53
N GLY A 333 5.48 31.06 -14.18
CA GLY A 333 5.39 31.10 -15.65
C GLY A 333 4.71 29.88 -16.25
N LYS A 334 5.17 29.43 -17.44
CA LYS A 334 4.53 28.34 -18.19
C LYS A 334 4.98 26.94 -17.76
N ASP A 335 6.27 26.79 -17.44
CA ASP A 335 6.90 25.48 -17.33
C ASP A 335 7.35 25.15 -15.91
N TYR A 336 7.55 26.15 -15.06
CA TYR A 336 8.05 25.98 -13.71
C TYR A 336 6.93 26.05 -12.68
N GLN A 337 7.08 25.27 -11.63
CA GLN A 337 6.24 25.33 -10.43
C GLN A 337 7.12 25.22 -9.18
N LEU A 338 6.73 25.93 -8.15
CA LEU A 338 7.32 25.86 -6.80
C LEU A 338 6.28 25.27 -5.89
N THR A 339 6.63 24.18 -5.23
CA THR A 339 5.83 23.55 -4.19
C THR A 339 6.56 23.72 -2.86
N THR A 340 5.86 24.23 -1.84
CA THR A 340 6.38 24.30 -0.48
C THR A 340 5.46 23.52 0.46
N ARG A 341 6.06 22.82 1.41
CA ARG A 341 5.34 22.04 2.41
C ARG A 341 5.97 22.23 3.77
N MET A 342 5.13 22.31 4.77
CA MET A 342 5.51 22.32 6.17
C MET A 342 4.55 21.44 6.94
N LEU A 343 5.09 20.60 7.81
CA LEU A 343 4.36 19.78 8.77
C LEU A 343 4.99 19.96 10.14
N TYR A 344 4.18 20.28 11.11
CA TYR A 344 4.54 20.17 12.52
C TYR A 344 3.56 19.19 13.19
N ALA A 345 4.08 18.26 13.96
CA ALA A 345 3.31 17.28 14.73
C ALA A 345 3.81 17.27 16.19
N ASN A 346 2.90 17.37 17.14
CA ASN A 346 3.11 17.10 18.56
C ASN A 346 2.23 15.91 18.91
N ASP A 347 2.82 14.80 19.29
CA ASP A 347 2.12 13.54 19.53
C ASP A 347 2.53 12.94 20.87
N ARG A 348 1.55 12.66 21.72
CA ARG A 348 1.73 11.99 23.00
C ARG A 348 0.91 10.71 22.97
N ARG A 349 1.54 9.59 23.27
CA ARG A 349 0.90 8.27 23.28
C ARG A 349 1.12 7.57 24.62
N ILE A 350 0.11 6.84 25.05
CA ILE A 350 0.20 5.93 26.20
C ILE A 350 -0.17 4.55 25.68
N SER A 351 0.68 3.58 25.97
CA SER A 351 0.39 2.16 25.73
C SER A 351 0.50 1.39 27.05
N GLY A 352 -0.27 0.32 27.17
CA GLY A 352 -0.17 -0.59 28.29
C GLY A 352 -0.50 -2.00 27.83
N TYR A 353 0.35 -2.95 28.15
CA TYR A 353 0.16 -4.33 27.80
C TYR A 353 0.74 -5.29 28.82
N LEU A 354 0.26 -6.54 28.78
CA LEU A 354 0.85 -7.69 29.46
C LEU A 354 1.38 -8.63 28.37
N SER A 355 2.62 -9.05 28.48
CA SER A 355 3.24 -10.02 27.57
C SER A 355 3.75 -11.23 28.35
N HIS A 356 3.42 -12.41 27.84
CA HIS A 356 4.02 -13.67 28.24
C HIS A 356 4.74 -14.25 27.03
N THR A 357 6.06 -14.17 27.03
CA THR A 357 6.89 -14.61 25.91
C THR A 357 7.67 -15.86 26.26
N GLU A 358 7.47 -16.89 25.47
CA GLU A 358 8.21 -18.14 25.50
C GLU A 358 9.32 -18.09 24.44
N HIS A 359 10.56 -18.13 24.86
CA HIS A 359 11.74 -18.30 24.01
C HIS A 359 12.03 -19.79 23.86
N ILE A 360 11.93 -20.30 22.66
CA ILE A 360 12.03 -21.71 22.31
C ILE A 360 13.50 -22.03 22.08
N LEU A 361 14.14 -22.66 23.05
CA LEU A 361 15.50 -23.17 22.94
C LEU A 361 15.49 -24.63 22.47
N ALA A 362 16.66 -25.17 22.15
CA ALA A 362 16.80 -26.54 21.65
C ALA A 362 16.35 -27.60 22.67
N ASP A 363 16.57 -27.35 23.98
CA ASP A 363 16.35 -28.27 25.06
C ASP A 363 15.45 -27.74 26.20
N SER A 364 15.01 -26.50 26.10
CA SER A 364 14.28 -25.80 27.17
C SER A 364 13.42 -24.65 26.65
N LEU A 365 12.56 -24.15 27.53
CA LEU A 365 11.79 -22.93 27.33
C LEU A 365 12.18 -21.88 28.35
N VAL A 366 12.52 -20.69 27.90
CA VAL A 366 12.70 -19.53 28.79
C VAL A 366 11.47 -18.67 28.71
N VAL A 367 10.79 -18.50 29.81
CA VAL A 367 9.55 -17.72 29.94
C VAL A 367 9.86 -16.35 30.52
N THR A 368 9.33 -15.32 29.88
CA THR A 368 9.42 -13.93 30.38
C THR A 368 8.02 -13.35 30.49
N GLU A 369 7.64 -12.90 31.65
CA GLU A 369 6.42 -12.14 31.89
C GLU A 369 6.75 -10.67 32.06
N LEU A 370 6.02 -9.83 31.38
CA LEU A 370 6.21 -8.40 31.37
C LEU A 370 4.86 -7.70 31.36
N GLN A 371 4.67 -6.79 32.30
CA GLN A 371 3.58 -5.82 32.25
C GLN A 371 4.18 -4.44 32.13
N ASP A 372 3.76 -3.69 31.13
CA ASP A 372 4.30 -2.38 30.76
C ASP A 372 3.23 -1.29 30.73
N GLU A 373 3.61 -0.10 31.19
CA GLU A 373 2.94 1.15 30.85
C GLU A 373 3.99 2.11 30.28
N THR A 374 3.89 2.37 28.97
CA THR A 374 4.81 3.22 28.24
C THR A 374 4.14 4.53 27.82
N ARG A 375 4.85 5.64 27.99
CA ARG A 375 4.45 6.97 27.55
C ARG A 375 5.50 7.50 26.58
N THR A 376 5.06 7.88 25.39
CA THR A 376 5.94 8.52 24.38
C THR A 376 5.46 9.92 24.06
N HIS A 377 6.39 10.80 23.82
CA HIS A 377 6.14 12.15 23.33
C HIS A 377 7.06 12.42 22.15
N THR A 378 6.50 12.89 21.05
CA THR A 378 7.23 13.21 19.83
C THR A 378 6.82 14.59 19.34
N ASP A 379 7.80 15.47 19.17
CA ASP A 379 7.70 16.69 18.40
C ASP A 379 8.44 16.48 17.09
N ALA A 380 7.79 16.75 15.96
CA ALA A 380 8.37 16.56 14.63
C ALA A 380 8.07 17.75 13.72
N LEU A 381 9.09 18.23 13.02
CA LEU A 381 9.01 19.28 12.03
C LEU A 381 9.59 18.78 10.70
N THR A 382 8.79 18.85 9.64
CA THR A 382 9.26 18.61 8.27
C THR A 382 8.98 19.86 7.43
N ALA A 383 9.98 20.34 6.71
CA ALA A 383 9.84 21.42 5.76
C ALA A 383 10.49 21.03 4.43
N GLU A 384 9.78 21.21 3.33
CA GLU A 384 10.28 20.89 1.98
C GLU A 384 9.97 22.04 1.01
N ALA A 385 10.90 22.32 0.11
CA ALA A 385 10.72 23.21 -1.03
C ALA A 385 11.13 22.49 -2.31
N THR A 386 10.23 22.37 -3.27
CA THR A 386 10.45 21.69 -4.54
C THR A 386 10.26 22.64 -5.71
N LEU A 387 11.31 22.85 -6.49
CA LEU A 387 11.24 23.51 -7.80
C LEU A 387 11.14 22.44 -8.87
N GLN A 388 10.10 22.51 -9.71
CA GLN A 388 9.86 21.54 -10.76
C GLN A 388 9.52 22.21 -12.07
N ALA A 389 10.06 21.63 -13.16
CA ALA A 389 9.61 21.89 -14.55
C ALA A 389 9.37 20.54 -15.25
N ASN A 390 8.24 20.41 -15.95
CA ASN A 390 7.84 19.17 -16.61
C ASN A 390 7.36 19.43 -18.03
N THR A 391 8.27 19.40 -18.97
CA THR A 391 8.04 19.62 -20.42
C THR A 391 8.35 18.35 -21.23
N LYS A 392 7.98 18.31 -22.49
CA LYS A 392 8.34 17.19 -23.39
C LYS A 392 9.85 17.11 -23.67
N SER A 393 10.57 18.24 -23.65
CA SER A 393 11.99 18.31 -23.97
C SER A 393 12.89 18.16 -22.75
N PHE A 394 12.42 18.54 -21.56
CA PHE A 394 13.18 18.39 -20.34
C PHE A 394 12.27 18.29 -19.11
N PHE A 395 12.80 17.68 -18.08
CA PHE A 395 12.25 17.64 -16.75
C PHE A 395 13.32 18.10 -15.75
N LEU A 396 12.93 18.91 -14.79
CA LEU A 396 13.74 19.31 -13.66
C LEU A 396 12.91 19.20 -12.39
N LYS A 397 13.44 18.54 -11.38
CA LYS A 397 12.89 18.55 -10.03
C LYS A 397 14.03 18.69 -9.04
N ASN A 398 14.02 19.74 -8.23
CA ASN A 398 14.96 19.91 -7.12
C ASN A 398 14.19 20.11 -5.83
N THR A 399 14.40 19.23 -4.87
CA THR A 399 13.76 19.26 -3.56
C THR A 399 14.81 19.47 -2.49
N LEU A 400 14.65 20.53 -1.70
CA LEU A 400 15.38 20.75 -0.47
C LEU A 400 14.45 20.41 0.70
N GLY A 401 14.90 19.52 1.60
CA GLY A 401 14.15 19.07 2.75
C GLY A 401 14.92 19.25 4.05
N VAL A 402 14.18 19.53 5.12
CA VAL A 402 14.64 19.54 6.50
C VAL A 402 13.66 18.75 7.33
N ASP A 403 14.15 17.75 8.05
CA ASP A 403 13.39 16.94 9.00
C ASP A 403 14.05 17.04 10.36
N ALA A 404 13.30 17.47 11.37
CA ALA A 404 13.76 17.51 12.75
C ALA A 404 12.74 16.81 13.65
N SER A 405 13.20 16.03 14.61
CA SER A 405 12.32 15.38 15.58
C SER A 405 12.99 15.23 16.94
N TRP A 406 12.20 15.38 17.96
CA TRP A 406 12.56 15.20 19.38
C TRP A 406 11.58 14.20 19.98
N GLN A 407 12.09 13.05 20.33
CA GLN A 407 11.28 11.96 20.87
C GLN A 407 11.77 11.60 22.26
N SER A 408 10.86 11.54 23.22
CA SER A 408 11.10 10.98 24.55
C SER A 408 10.15 9.82 24.82
N GLY A 409 10.66 8.78 25.47
CA GLY A 409 9.91 7.63 25.92
C GLY A 409 10.18 7.39 27.41
N TYR A 410 9.15 7.05 28.17
CA TYR A 410 9.23 6.61 29.54
C TYR A 410 8.40 5.36 29.71
N GLY A 411 8.99 4.31 30.28
CA GLY A 411 8.36 3.02 30.54
C GLY A 411 8.52 2.58 31.98
N VAL A 412 7.46 2.04 32.57
CA VAL A 412 7.49 1.34 33.86
C VAL A 412 7.14 -0.11 33.63
N LEU A 413 8.10 -0.99 33.89
CA LEU A 413 7.97 -2.41 33.65
C LEU A 413 7.88 -3.15 34.97
N SER A 414 6.94 -4.08 35.07
CA SER A 414 6.79 -5.01 36.16
C SER A 414 6.77 -6.46 35.65
N GLY A 415 6.88 -7.45 36.52
CA GLY A 415 6.93 -8.85 36.11
C GLY A 415 8.27 -9.49 36.47
N THR A 416 8.84 -10.30 35.58
CA THR A 416 10.08 -11.05 35.80
C THR A 416 11.27 -10.15 36.08
N TYR A 417 11.33 -8.98 35.43
CA TYR A 417 12.45 -8.04 35.51
C TYR A 417 11.97 -6.59 35.66
N PRO A 418 11.49 -6.20 36.88
CA PRO A 418 10.95 -4.87 37.08
C PRO A 418 12.01 -3.79 36.96
N ASN A 419 11.66 -2.71 36.23
CA ASN A 419 12.55 -1.57 35.98
C ASN A 419 11.77 -0.34 35.51
N GLU A 420 12.44 0.79 35.48
CA GLU A 420 11.96 2.01 34.80
C GLU A 420 12.93 2.38 33.69
N GLU A 421 12.41 2.73 32.53
CA GLU A 421 13.17 3.07 31.33
C GLU A 421 12.88 4.52 30.90
N GLN A 422 13.91 5.26 30.58
CA GLN A 422 13.78 6.53 29.92
C GLN A 422 14.67 6.57 28.67
N VAL A 423 14.10 6.98 27.53
CA VAL A 423 14.81 7.06 26.26
C VAL A 423 14.56 8.41 25.62
N ASN A 424 15.62 9.05 25.11
CA ASN A 424 15.51 10.23 24.27
C ASN A 424 16.22 9.98 22.95
N THR A 425 15.60 10.46 21.88
CA THR A 425 16.17 10.45 20.53
C THR A 425 15.91 11.81 19.89
N GLU A 426 16.96 12.48 19.51
CA GLU A 426 16.90 13.70 18.72
C GLU A 426 17.35 13.40 17.28
N ARG A 427 16.82 14.08 16.32
CA ARG A 427 17.17 13.90 14.92
C ARG A 427 17.07 15.20 14.17
N VAL A 428 18.11 15.54 13.45
CA VAL A 428 18.08 16.61 12.46
C VAL A 428 18.66 16.07 11.17
N LYS A 429 17.88 16.18 10.08
CA LYS A 429 18.30 15.77 8.75
C LYS A 429 18.04 16.88 7.76
N VAL A 430 19.03 17.19 6.95
CA VAL A 430 18.93 18.09 5.81
C VAL A 430 19.23 17.27 4.54
N ASN A 431 18.38 17.36 3.54
CA ASN A 431 18.57 16.64 2.30
C ASN A 431 18.27 17.52 1.07
N ASN A 432 19.00 17.28 0.00
CA ASN A 432 18.74 17.84 -1.32
C ASN A 432 18.65 16.70 -2.33
N CYS A 433 17.58 16.70 -3.15
CA CYS A 433 17.36 15.75 -4.22
C CYS A 433 17.16 16.51 -5.54
N LEU A 434 18.09 16.35 -6.47
CA LEU A 434 18.02 16.89 -7.83
C LEU A 434 17.76 15.78 -8.81
N GLN A 435 16.77 15.96 -9.69
CA GLN A 435 16.52 15.13 -10.85
C GLN A 435 16.43 16.03 -12.09
N TRP A 436 17.23 15.73 -13.11
CA TRP A 436 17.22 16.46 -14.37
C TRP A 436 17.20 15.46 -15.52
N ILE A 437 16.29 15.64 -16.46
CA ILE A 437 16.14 14.81 -17.65
C ILE A 437 16.09 15.71 -18.87
N LYS A 438 16.80 15.38 -19.91
CA LYS A 438 16.87 16.14 -21.17
C LYS A 438 16.79 15.21 -22.36
N ASN A 439 15.86 15.48 -23.28
CA ASN A 439 15.77 14.80 -24.58
C ASN A 439 16.50 15.62 -25.63
N ILE A 440 17.40 14.98 -26.37
CA ILE A 440 18.15 15.56 -27.51
C ILE A 440 18.07 14.56 -28.69
N GLY A 441 17.22 14.82 -29.66
CA GLY A 441 16.94 13.88 -30.73
C GLY A 441 16.33 12.58 -30.17
N ASN A 442 16.93 11.45 -30.49
CA ASN A 442 16.51 10.12 -29.98
C ASN A 442 17.24 9.69 -28.69
N ARG A 443 17.94 10.61 -28.03
CA ARG A 443 18.70 10.33 -26.80
C ARG A 443 18.05 11.00 -25.59
N THR A 444 17.99 10.27 -24.49
CA THR A 444 17.54 10.79 -23.19
C THR A 444 18.69 10.80 -22.22
N PHE A 445 18.98 11.95 -21.66
CA PHE A 445 19.98 12.14 -20.60
C PHE A 445 19.26 12.34 -19.28
N THR A 446 19.67 11.61 -18.26
CA THR A 446 19.17 11.78 -16.89
C THR A 446 20.33 12.03 -15.95
N LEU A 447 20.17 12.97 -15.02
CA LEU A 447 21.06 13.20 -13.90
C LEU A 447 20.20 13.20 -12.62
N THR A 448 20.57 12.36 -11.68
CA THR A 448 19.94 12.35 -10.34
C THR A 448 21.04 12.50 -9.30
N SER A 449 20.87 13.42 -8.36
CA SER A 449 21.83 13.63 -7.28
C SER A 449 21.07 13.76 -5.97
N VAL A 450 21.45 12.98 -4.97
CA VAL A 450 20.93 13.06 -3.60
C VAL A 450 22.10 13.33 -2.67
N THR A 451 21.96 14.33 -1.80
CA THR A 451 22.92 14.62 -0.77
C THR A 451 22.17 14.85 0.53
N SER A 452 22.60 14.21 1.61
CA SER A 452 21.99 14.37 2.92
C SER A 452 23.03 14.39 4.02
N TYR A 453 22.73 15.18 5.05
CA TYR A 453 23.40 15.14 6.34
C TYR A 453 22.38 14.83 7.42
N GLU A 454 22.67 13.89 8.29
CA GLU A 454 21.82 13.52 9.41
C GLU A 454 22.67 13.40 10.69
N HIS A 455 22.17 13.99 11.78
CA HIS A 455 22.73 13.87 13.13
C HIS A 455 21.63 13.36 14.06
N LYS A 456 21.96 12.31 14.83
CA LYS A 456 20.97 11.57 15.62
C LYS A 456 21.55 11.09 16.96
N PRO A 457 21.67 11.98 17.96
CA PRO A 457 22.03 11.59 19.31
C PRO A 457 20.85 10.86 20.00
N GLN A 458 21.17 9.85 20.78
CA GLN A 458 20.23 9.01 21.51
C GLN A 458 20.81 8.69 22.87
N TRP A 459 19.96 8.63 23.90
CA TRP A 459 20.35 8.08 25.18
C TRP A 459 19.22 7.29 25.84
N MET A 460 19.59 6.33 26.65
CA MET A 460 18.67 5.51 27.43
C MET A 460 19.21 5.37 28.85
N GLU A 461 18.32 5.51 29.82
CA GLU A 461 18.59 5.21 31.23
C GLU A 461 17.60 4.14 31.71
N VAL A 462 18.11 3.13 32.39
CA VAL A 462 17.33 2.07 33.00
C VAL A 462 17.62 2.00 34.49
N LEU A 463 16.60 2.18 35.32
CA LEU A 463 16.65 2.11 36.76
C LEU A 463 16.07 0.80 37.25
N ARG A 464 16.88 -0.02 37.93
CA ARG A 464 16.48 -1.27 38.58
C ARG A 464 16.91 -1.30 40.04
N GLY A 465 15.97 -1.00 40.91
CA GLY A 465 16.28 -0.87 42.34
C GLY A 465 17.30 0.24 42.60
N LYS A 466 18.53 -0.10 42.97
CA LYS A 466 19.64 0.84 43.16
C LYS A 466 20.64 0.86 41.98
N SER A 467 20.46 -0.04 41.00
CA SER A 467 21.33 -0.12 39.83
C SER A 467 20.82 0.80 38.73
N VAL A 468 21.70 1.60 38.16
CA VAL A 468 21.44 2.45 37.02
C VAL A 468 22.29 1.97 35.87
N GLN A 469 21.66 1.78 34.70
CA GLN A 469 22.34 1.51 33.44
C GLN A 469 22.13 2.72 32.54
N HIS A 470 23.17 3.16 31.87
CA HIS A 470 23.11 4.33 31.01
C HIS A 470 23.77 4.02 29.68
N GLN A 471 23.07 4.27 28.59
CA GLN A 471 23.57 4.12 27.21
C GLN A 471 23.46 5.45 26.50
N THR A 472 24.58 5.93 25.98
CA THR A 472 24.59 7.03 25.03
C THR A 472 25.04 6.55 23.66
N ILE A 473 24.43 7.09 22.62
CA ILE A 473 24.83 6.86 21.23
C ILE A 473 24.76 8.18 20.50
N ASP A 474 25.89 8.64 19.98
CA ASP A 474 25.92 9.78 19.05
C ASP A 474 26.25 9.28 17.65
N THR A 475 25.37 9.56 16.69
CA THR A 475 25.57 9.18 15.30
C THR A 475 25.40 10.35 14.36
N SER A 476 26.31 10.49 13.43
CA SER A 476 26.20 11.45 12.34
C SER A 476 26.55 10.78 11.01
N ALA A 477 25.92 11.20 9.92
CA ALA A 477 26.20 10.71 8.59
C ALA A 477 26.08 11.81 7.54
N PHE A 478 27.05 11.87 6.66
CA PHE A 478 26.98 12.58 5.40
C PHE A 478 26.91 11.55 4.27
N TYR A 479 25.91 11.66 3.43
CA TYR A 479 25.70 10.76 2.30
C TYR A 479 25.50 11.55 1.02
N THR A 480 26.12 11.12 -0.06
CA THR A 480 25.88 11.67 -1.39
C THR A 480 25.86 10.57 -2.43
N ARG A 481 24.96 10.69 -3.40
CA ARG A 481 24.86 9.78 -4.55
C ARG A 481 24.51 10.56 -5.80
N THR A 482 25.33 10.45 -6.82
CA THR A 482 25.05 11.06 -8.14
C THR A 482 25.06 10.00 -9.21
N THR A 483 23.98 9.95 -10.00
CA THR A 483 23.79 9.00 -11.09
C THR A 483 23.54 9.76 -12.37
N GLY A 484 24.27 9.42 -13.43
CA GLY A 484 24.00 9.83 -14.79
C GLY A 484 23.46 8.68 -15.61
N SER A 485 22.52 8.93 -16.52
CA SER A 485 22.12 7.94 -17.50
C SER A 485 22.00 8.55 -18.89
N ILE A 486 22.22 7.70 -19.88
CA ILE A 486 21.98 7.99 -21.27
C ILE A 486 21.14 6.87 -21.89
N GLY A 487 20.09 7.22 -22.59
CA GLY A 487 19.20 6.29 -23.26
C GLY A 487 19.12 6.56 -24.77
N TRP A 488 18.94 5.49 -25.54
CA TRP A 488 18.73 5.50 -26.98
C TRP A 488 17.50 4.68 -27.34
N ASN A 489 16.63 5.23 -28.17
CA ASN A 489 15.48 4.53 -28.73
C ASN A 489 15.78 4.15 -30.19
N ILE A 490 15.76 2.84 -30.48
CA ILE A 490 16.02 2.27 -31.78
C ILE A 490 14.86 1.33 -32.13
N SER A 491 13.85 1.87 -32.83
CA SER A 491 12.64 1.09 -33.18
C SER A 491 11.97 0.46 -31.94
N SER A 492 11.91 -0.86 -31.86
CA SER A 492 11.33 -1.62 -30.75
C SER A 492 12.28 -1.77 -29.55
N PHE A 493 13.50 -1.28 -29.63
CA PHE A 493 14.50 -1.40 -28.57
C PHE A 493 14.76 -0.04 -27.93
N ALA A 494 14.86 -0.02 -26.60
CA ALA A 494 15.43 1.07 -25.84
C ALA A 494 16.66 0.55 -25.07
N LEU A 495 17.80 1.16 -25.34
CA LEU A 495 19.04 0.91 -24.65
C LEU A 495 19.28 2.04 -23.66
N SER A 496 19.70 1.76 -22.45
CA SER A 496 20.18 2.77 -21.52
C SER A 496 21.38 2.29 -20.73
N LEU A 497 22.27 3.22 -20.43
CA LEU A 497 23.39 3.01 -19.53
C LEU A 497 23.24 3.99 -18.36
N ASN A 498 23.10 3.46 -17.16
CA ASN A 498 23.12 4.23 -15.94
C ASN A 498 24.49 4.01 -15.27
N ALA A 499 25.15 5.07 -14.84
CA ALA A 499 26.38 4.98 -14.06
C ALA A 499 26.36 6.01 -12.94
N GLY A 500 26.98 5.69 -11.83
CA GLY A 500 26.94 6.59 -10.69
C GLY A 500 27.99 6.30 -9.65
N ILE A 501 28.10 7.26 -8.74
CA ILE A 501 28.95 7.23 -7.57
C ILE A 501 28.15 7.61 -6.35
N ALA A 502 28.35 6.88 -5.25
CA ALA A 502 27.84 7.23 -3.93
C ALA A 502 28.98 7.23 -2.91
N GLY A 503 28.87 8.07 -1.91
CA GLY A 503 29.79 8.14 -0.78
C GLY A 503 29.03 8.23 0.53
N LEU A 504 29.47 7.50 1.53
CA LEU A 504 28.99 7.58 2.90
C LEU A 504 30.15 7.86 3.84
N TRP A 505 29.97 8.83 4.72
CA TRP A 505 30.82 9.12 5.86
C TRP A 505 29.94 9.14 7.10
N ARG A 506 30.14 8.18 7.98
CA ARG A 506 29.38 8.00 9.22
C ARG A 506 30.32 7.90 10.40
N SER A 507 29.97 8.54 11.51
CA SER A 507 30.57 8.30 12.82
C SER A 507 29.51 7.72 13.76
N MET A 508 29.93 6.84 14.65
CA MET A 508 29.11 6.29 15.72
C MET A 508 29.97 6.17 16.98
N GLU A 509 29.65 6.98 17.95
CA GLU A 509 30.21 6.90 19.30
C GLU A 509 29.15 6.31 20.23
N SER A 510 29.54 5.38 21.08
CA SER A 510 28.62 4.69 21.97
C SER A 510 29.31 4.38 23.31
N ASP A 511 28.62 4.63 24.41
CA ASP A 511 29.06 4.33 25.77
C ASP A 511 27.92 3.71 26.57
N LEU A 512 28.18 2.49 27.12
CA LEU A 512 27.23 1.72 27.92
C LEU A 512 27.82 1.51 29.32
N GLN A 513 27.19 2.05 30.33
CA GLN A 513 27.59 2.01 31.72
C GLN A 513 26.61 1.17 32.57
N GLY A 514 27.06 0.66 33.72
CA GLY A 514 26.22 -0.09 34.65
C GLY A 514 25.96 -1.55 34.22
N VAL A 515 26.69 -2.04 33.23
CA VAL A 515 26.68 -3.43 32.72
C VAL A 515 28.07 -4.03 32.93
N SER A 516 28.15 -5.35 33.13
CA SER A 516 29.43 -6.03 33.36
C SER A 516 30.31 -6.04 32.08
N ASP A 517 31.58 -5.66 32.22
CA ASP A 517 32.58 -5.70 31.14
C ASP A 517 32.83 -7.12 30.61
N THR A 518 32.46 -8.16 31.39
CA THR A 518 32.57 -9.57 30.94
C THR A 518 31.63 -9.92 29.78
N LEU A 519 30.63 -9.09 29.48
CA LEU A 519 29.71 -9.28 28.38
C LEU A 519 30.31 -8.85 27.03
N GLY A 520 31.28 -7.92 27.01
CA GLY A 520 31.92 -7.45 25.81
C GLY A 520 32.41 -6.00 25.89
N ILE A 521 32.68 -5.41 24.75
CA ILE A 521 33.10 -4.01 24.64
C ILE A 521 31.90 -3.09 24.85
N LEU A 522 31.95 -2.23 25.86
CA LEU A 522 30.86 -1.36 26.29
C LEU A 522 30.96 0.06 25.71
N SER A 523 32.20 0.54 25.43
CA SER A 523 32.44 1.86 24.88
C SER A 523 33.25 1.75 23.58
N PHE A 524 32.81 2.44 22.52
CA PHE A 524 33.48 2.41 21.23
C PHE A 524 33.20 3.66 20.42
N ASP A 525 34.14 4.00 19.54
CA ASP A 525 34.00 5.00 18.46
C ASP A 525 34.37 4.34 17.13
N VAL A 526 33.44 4.37 16.18
CA VAL A 526 33.61 3.70 14.88
C VAL A 526 33.30 4.66 13.73
N PRO A 527 34.35 5.23 13.12
CA PRO A 527 34.20 5.91 11.85
C PRO A 527 34.02 4.90 10.73
N PHE A 528 33.02 5.12 9.88
CA PHE A 528 32.77 4.29 8.72
C PHE A 528 32.64 5.13 7.47
N ARG A 529 33.39 4.79 6.43
CA ARG A 529 33.37 5.51 5.16
C ARG A 529 33.59 4.59 3.99
N TYR A 530 32.86 4.84 2.91
CA TYR A 530 33.05 4.12 1.65
C TYR A 530 32.64 4.92 0.43
N TRP A 531 33.17 4.46 -0.71
CA TRP A 531 32.70 4.82 -2.04
C TRP A 531 32.05 3.61 -2.70
N HIS A 532 30.97 3.83 -3.39
CA HIS A 532 30.25 2.87 -4.19
C HIS A 532 30.15 3.38 -5.61
N LEU A 533 30.79 2.68 -6.54
CA LEU A 533 30.69 2.91 -7.96
C LEU A 533 29.73 1.89 -8.56
N TYR A 534 28.89 2.31 -9.49
CA TYR A 534 28.03 1.37 -10.19
C TYR A 534 27.78 1.79 -11.62
N ALA A 535 27.55 0.76 -12.48
CA ALA A 535 27.11 0.92 -13.86
C ALA A 535 26.03 -0.13 -14.14
N ALA A 536 24.95 0.28 -14.77
CA ALA A 536 23.81 -0.60 -15.05
C ALA A 536 23.36 -0.44 -16.51
N PRO A 537 23.92 -1.24 -17.42
CA PRO A 537 23.37 -1.36 -18.78
C PRO A 537 22.00 -2.01 -18.71
N LYS A 538 21.03 -1.42 -19.42
CA LYS A 538 19.64 -1.87 -19.49
C LYS A 538 19.20 -1.93 -20.94
N LEU A 539 18.62 -3.05 -21.32
CA LEU A 539 17.96 -3.29 -22.59
C LEU A 539 16.47 -3.47 -22.36
N GLN A 540 15.66 -2.70 -23.05
CA GLN A 540 14.21 -2.89 -23.09
C GLN A 540 13.78 -3.17 -24.53
N TYR A 541 13.02 -4.24 -24.72
CA TYR A 541 12.38 -4.58 -25.97
C TYR A 541 10.88 -4.38 -25.82
N ARG A 542 10.28 -3.63 -26.71
CA ARG A 542 8.83 -3.39 -26.74
C ARG A 542 8.27 -3.68 -28.12
N ARG A 543 7.32 -4.58 -28.18
CA ARG A 543 6.60 -4.89 -29.43
C ARG A 543 5.16 -5.27 -29.10
N ASN A 544 4.22 -4.58 -29.74
CA ASN A 544 2.78 -4.68 -29.44
C ASN A 544 2.57 -4.49 -27.92
N ASP A 545 1.90 -5.42 -27.28
CA ASP A 545 1.54 -5.40 -25.88
C ASP A 545 2.57 -6.12 -24.97
N TRP A 546 3.78 -6.40 -25.50
CA TRP A 546 4.87 -7.06 -24.76
C TRP A 546 6.02 -6.10 -24.48
N VAL A 547 6.49 -6.12 -23.26
CA VAL A 547 7.68 -5.40 -22.78
C VAL A 547 8.61 -6.39 -22.09
N VAL A 548 9.84 -6.50 -22.57
CA VAL A 548 10.90 -7.30 -21.94
C VAL A 548 12.00 -6.34 -21.53
N THR A 549 12.34 -6.32 -20.26
CA THR A 549 13.44 -5.50 -19.75
C THR A 549 14.50 -6.39 -19.13
N PHE A 550 15.74 -6.22 -19.53
CA PHE A 550 16.89 -6.89 -18.95
C PHE A 550 17.92 -5.86 -18.56
N ASP A 551 18.39 -5.89 -17.31
CA ASP A 551 19.45 -5.03 -16.82
C ASP A 551 20.47 -5.82 -15.98
N VAL A 552 21.72 -5.39 -16.05
CA VAL A 552 22.82 -6.02 -15.33
C VAL A 552 23.61 -4.96 -14.54
N PRO A 553 23.09 -4.52 -13.39
CA PRO A 553 23.86 -3.63 -12.53
C PRO A 553 25.17 -4.27 -12.07
N VAL A 554 26.25 -3.53 -12.26
CA VAL A 554 27.62 -3.85 -11.84
C VAL A 554 27.95 -2.91 -10.69
N HIS A 555 28.39 -3.42 -9.56
CA HIS A 555 28.67 -2.66 -8.35
C HIS A 555 30.11 -2.90 -7.89
N TYR A 556 30.77 -1.83 -7.45
CA TYR A 556 32.05 -1.87 -6.77
C TYR A 556 31.95 -1.05 -5.48
N TYR A 557 32.29 -1.66 -4.36
CA TYR A 557 32.36 -1.03 -3.04
C TYR A 557 33.80 -0.99 -2.57
N SER A 558 34.31 0.18 -2.18
CA SER A 558 35.73 0.41 -1.85
C SER A 558 36.25 -0.46 -0.70
N TYR A 559 35.37 -0.93 0.18
CA TYR A 559 35.72 -1.77 1.33
C TYR A 559 35.57 -3.28 1.07
N LEU A 560 34.97 -3.71 -0.03
CA LEU A 560 34.80 -5.11 -0.38
C LEU A 560 35.77 -5.60 -1.45
N SER A 561 36.41 -4.68 -2.16
CA SER A 561 37.43 -4.91 -3.22
C SER A 561 36.99 -5.84 -4.38
N ASP A 562 35.68 -6.14 -4.46
CA ASP A 562 35.11 -7.04 -5.47
C ASP A 562 34.08 -6.34 -6.35
N ILE A 563 33.89 -6.86 -7.56
CA ILE A 563 32.85 -6.44 -8.49
C ILE A 563 31.67 -7.41 -8.39
N TYR A 564 30.47 -6.86 -8.24
CA TYR A 564 29.22 -7.61 -8.12
C TYR A 564 28.32 -7.37 -9.30
N LEU A 565 27.76 -8.45 -9.86
CA LEU A 565 26.76 -8.41 -10.91
C LEU A 565 25.37 -8.71 -10.32
N SER A 566 24.37 -7.89 -10.61
CA SER A 566 23.00 -8.04 -10.08
C SER A 566 21.97 -8.06 -11.22
N PRO A 567 21.96 -9.12 -12.06
CA PRO A 567 21.08 -9.19 -13.22
C PRO A 567 19.60 -9.24 -12.81
N ARG A 568 18.76 -8.54 -13.61
CA ARG A 568 17.30 -8.49 -13.48
C ARG A 568 16.65 -8.71 -14.82
N LEU A 569 15.62 -9.53 -14.83
CA LEU A 569 14.75 -9.76 -15.98
C LEU A 569 13.31 -9.42 -15.58
N TYR A 570 12.67 -8.58 -16.37
CA TYR A 570 11.26 -8.29 -16.22
C TYR A 570 10.57 -8.49 -17.57
N VAL A 571 9.49 -9.26 -17.55
CA VAL A 571 8.64 -9.50 -18.72
C VAL A 571 7.22 -9.11 -18.35
N TYR A 572 6.60 -8.30 -19.18
CA TYR A 572 5.21 -7.91 -19.07
C TYR A 572 4.55 -8.10 -20.42
N GLY A 573 3.33 -8.63 -20.44
CA GLY A 573 2.60 -8.80 -21.68
C GLY A 573 1.11 -8.96 -21.50
N GLU A 574 0.34 -8.45 -22.46
CA GLU A 574 -1.07 -8.75 -22.61
C GLU A 574 -1.22 -9.96 -23.55
N ILE A 575 -1.61 -11.11 -22.97
CA ILE A 575 -1.92 -12.33 -23.77
C ILE A 575 -3.19 -12.08 -24.59
N SER A 576 -4.10 -11.31 -24.04
CA SER A 576 -5.33 -10.83 -24.69
C SER A 576 -5.82 -9.58 -23.97
N SER A 577 -6.83 -8.90 -24.51
CA SER A 577 -7.47 -7.74 -23.87
C SER A 577 -7.95 -7.99 -22.41
N ARG A 578 -8.03 -9.25 -21.99
CA ARG A 578 -8.49 -9.68 -20.67
C ARG A 578 -7.39 -10.25 -19.80
N TRP A 579 -6.34 -10.82 -20.38
CA TRP A 579 -5.28 -11.53 -19.68
C TRP A 579 -3.96 -10.80 -19.76
N LEU A 580 -3.37 -10.55 -18.61
CA LEU A 580 -2.10 -9.88 -18.45
C LEU A 580 -1.19 -10.74 -17.58
N VAL A 581 0.05 -10.92 -18.00
CA VAL A 581 1.08 -11.66 -17.29
C VAL A 581 2.28 -10.77 -17.01
N SER A 582 2.86 -10.91 -15.84
CA SER A 582 4.18 -10.37 -15.54
C SER A 582 5.07 -11.41 -14.88
N LEU A 583 6.34 -11.42 -15.26
CA LEU A 583 7.40 -12.24 -14.71
C LEU A 583 8.54 -11.33 -14.27
N ASN A 584 9.04 -11.51 -13.08
CA ASN A 584 10.23 -10.83 -12.56
C ASN A 584 11.22 -11.84 -12.02
N GLY A 585 12.46 -11.78 -12.49
CA GLY A 585 13.57 -12.57 -11.99
C GLY A 585 14.74 -11.66 -11.63
N GLN A 586 15.35 -11.86 -10.47
CA GLN A 586 16.44 -11.02 -10.02
C GLN A 586 17.46 -11.83 -9.23
N ILE A 587 18.73 -11.56 -9.49
CA ILE A 587 19.84 -11.89 -8.58
C ILE A 587 20.39 -10.55 -8.10
N SER A 588 20.40 -10.32 -6.80
CA SER A 588 20.91 -9.09 -6.20
C SER A 588 22.06 -9.40 -5.28
N HIS A 589 23.11 -8.62 -5.39
CA HIS A 589 24.25 -8.64 -4.50
C HIS A 589 24.39 -7.29 -3.83
N GLN A 590 24.51 -7.28 -2.51
CA GLN A 590 24.68 -6.08 -1.71
C GLN A 590 25.60 -6.36 -0.52
N PRO A 591 26.24 -5.35 0.06
CA PRO A 591 26.99 -5.55 1.30
C PRO A 591 26.06 -5.84 2.46
N THR A 592 26.59 -6.44 3.54
CA THR A 592 25.93 -6.49 4.84
C THR A 592 25.52 -5.08 5.27
N SER A 593 24.45 -5.00 6.08
CA SER A 593 23.93 -3.71 6.53
C SER A 593 24.98 -2.94 7.32
N ASP A 594 25.27 -1.72 6.92
CA ASP A 594 26.17 -0.82 7.65
C ASP A 594 25.65 -0.44 9.04
N ASN A 595 24.33 -0.58 9.30
CA ASN A 595 23.74 -0.39 10.63
C ASN A 595 24.25 -1.41 11.67
N LEU A 596 24.81 -2.53 11.21
CA LEU A 596 25.45 -3.54 12.07
C LEU A 596 26.95 -3.30 12.25
N HIS A 597 27.54 -2.37 11.50
CA HIS A 597 28.97 -2.13 11.50
C HIS A 597 29.41 -1.29 12.70
N PHE A 598 29.60 -1.97 13.82
CA PHE A 598 30.22 -1.47 15.04
C PHE A 598 30.85 -2.62 15.82
N THR A 599 31.69 -2.35 16.82
CA THR A 599 32.55 -3.34 17.48
C THR A 599 32.08 -3.75 18.87
N GLY A 600 31.18 -3.00 19.48
CA GLY A 600 30.77 -3.19 20.86
C GLY A 600 29.35 -3.69 21.04
N LEU A 601 28.82 -3.47 22.22
CA LEU A 601 27.45 -3.80 22.61
C LEU A 601 26.60 -2.54 22.69
N VAL A 602 25.37 -2.63 22.20
CA VAL A 602 24.33 -1.62 22.30
C VAL A 602 23.11 -2.21 22.97
N MET A 603 22.66 -1.62 24.07
CA MET A 603 21.43 -2.01 24.76
C MET A 603 20.23 -1.40 24.05
N ARG A 604 19.60 -2.11 23.13
CA ARG A 604 18.51 -1.61 22.29
C ARG A 604 17.22 -1.32 23.04
N ILE A 605 16.88 -2.20 23.92
CA ILE A 605 15.87 -2.14 24.98
C ILE A 605 16.47 -2.80 26.20
N TYR A 606 15.90 -2.61 27.37
CA TYR A 606 16.41 -3.25 28.57
C TYR A 606 16.57 -4.78 28.38
N ARG A 607 17.69 -5.34 28.81
CA ARG A 607 18.12 -6.74 28.66
C ARG A 607 18.51 -7.19 27.25
N MET A 608 18.16 -6.51 26.19
CA MET A 608 18.55 -6.93 24.84
C MET A 608 19.79 -6.15 24.38
N LEU A 609 20.93 -6.80 24.47
CA LEU A 609 22.21 -6.28 24.01
C LEU A 609 22.46 -6.75 22.57
N GLN A 610 22.65 -5.84 21.66
CA GLN A 610 23.05 -6.14 20.30
C GLN A 610 24.55 -5.97 20.14
N GLN A 611 25.24 -7.05 19.75
CA GLN A 611 26.64 -7.01 19.33
C GLN A 611 26.73 -6.56 17.89
N GLY A 612 27.65 -5.67 17.56
CA GLY A 612 27.93 -5.29 16.20
C GLY A 612 28.54 -6.42 15.36
N TYR A 613 28.48 -6.27 14.04
CA TYR A 613 29.16 -7.12 13.07
C TYR A 613 30.08 -6.25 12.23
N ALA A 614 31.35 -6.18 12.66
CA ALA A 614 32.32 -5.28 12.06
C ALA A 614 32.80 -5.70 10.68
N GLN A 615 32.58 -6.97 10.30
CA GLN A 615 32.95 -7.47 8.98
C GLN A 615 31.90 -7.07 7.94
N MET A 616 32.35 -6.39 6.91
CA MET A 616 31.51 -6.06 5.76
C MET A 616 31.72 -7.13 4.70
N GLU A 617 30.66 -7.87 4.42
CA GLU A 617 30.70 -9.01 3.52
C GLU A 617 29.54 -8.95 2.52
N LYS A 618 29.62 -9.81 1.51
CA LYS A 618 28.63 -9.92 0.45
C LYS A 618 27.40 -10.71 0.88
N GLN A 619 26.23 -10.11 0.81
CA GLN A 619 24.93 -10.77 0.82
C GLN A 619 24.45 -11.01 -0.61
N ALA A 620 23.73 -12.10 -0.83
CA ALA A 620 23.10 -12.40 -2.10
C ALA A 620 21.63 -12.74 -1.92
N SER A 621 20.77 -12.23 -2.80
CA SER A 621 19.37 -12.66 -2.88
C SER A 621 19.02 -13.07 -4.31
N ARG A 622 18.17 -14.08 -4.42
CA ARG A 622 17.61 -14.56 -5.69
C ARG A 622 16.10 -14.56 -5.54
N SER A 623 15.44 -13.89 -6.44
CA SER A 623 13.98 -13.85 -6.44
C SER A 623 13.41 -14.16 -7.82
N LEU A 624 12.30 -14.88 -7.83
CA LEU A 624 11.51 -15.16 -9.01
C LEU A 624 10.04 -14.94 -8.64
N GLY A 625 9.33 -14.15 -9.43
CA GLY A 625 7.92 -13.87 -9.22
C GLY A 625 7.15 -13.91 -10.52
N VAL A 626 5.94 -14.44 -10.46
CA VAL A 626 4.97 -14.48 -11.57
C VAL A 626 3.66 -13.92 -11.08
N THR A 627 3.05 -13.05 -11.87
CA THR A 627 1.70 -12.53 -11.61
C THR A 627 0.85 -12.69 -12.85
N LEU A 628 -0.37 -13.18 -12.67
CA LEU A 628 -1.37 -13.33 -13.71
C LEU A 628 -2.62 -12.53 -13.33
N ASN A 629 -3.05 -11.63 -14.20
CA ASN A 629 -4.23 -10.81 -14.01
C ASN A 629 -5.27 -11.11 -15.08
N TYR A 630 -6.51 -11.21 -14.66
CA TYR A 630 -7.66 -11.28 -15.55
C TYR A 630 -8.60 -10.11 -15.27
N LYS A 631 -9.02 -9.41 -16.30
CA LYS A 631 -9.97 -8.31 -16.22
C LYS A 631 -11.15 -8.49 -17.18
N ASN A 632 -12.35 -8.40 -16.67
CA ASN A 632 -13.57 -8.33 -17.47
C ASN A 632 -14.49 -7.23 -16.91
N PRO A 633 -14.30 -5.97 -17.31
CA PRO A 633 -15.06 -4.83 -16.78
C PRO A 633 -16.57 -4.94 -17.06
N ILE A 634 -16.94 -5.53 -18.21
CA ILE A 634 -18.36 -5.66 -18.59
C ILE A 634 -19.12 -6.55 -17.61
N GLN A 635 -18.48 -7.62 -17.15
CA GLN A 635 -19.03 -8.53 -16.16
C GLN A 635 -18.66 -8.17 -14.73
N ALA A 636 -17.96 -7.05 -14.53
CA ALA A 636 -17.40 -6.64 -13.25
C ALA A 636 -16.63 -7.78 -12.54
N PHE A 637 -15.84 -8.57 -13.31
CA PHE A 637 -15.07 -9.70 -12.80
C PHE A 637 -13.57 -9.46 -12.98
N PHE A 638 -12.84 -9.54 -11.87
CA PHE A 638 -11.39 -9.35 -11.81
C PHE A 638 -10.78 -10.51 -11.03
N ALA A 639 -9.67 -11.03 -11.53
CA ALA A 639 -8.91 -12.07 -10.85
C ALA A 639 -7.41 -11.75 -10.92
N ASN A 640 -6.73 -11.97 -9.82
CA ASN A 640 -5.27 -11.85 -9.72
C ASN A 640 -4.73 -13.12 -9.08
N GLY A 641 -3.65 -13.66 -9.61
CA GLY A 641 -2.89 -14.76 -9.03
C GLY A 641 -1.41 -14.42 -9.05
N TYR A 642 -0.68 -14.80 -8.01
CA TYR A 642 0.76 -14.62 -7.95
C TYR A 642 1.45 -15.80 -7.29
N ALA A 643 2.69 -16.04 -7.69
CA ALA A 643 3.62 -16.94 -7.03
C ALA A 643 5.00 -16.28 -6.98
N SER A 644 5.70 -16.40 -5.87
CA SER A 644 7.05 -15.89 -5.71
C SER A 644 7.92 -16.82 -4.88
N TYR A 645 9.19 -16.86 -5.21
CA TYR A 645 10.23 -17.56 -4.48
C TYR A 645 11.37 -16.58 -4.21
N LEU A 646 11.82 -16.53 -2.97
CA LEU A 646 12.92 -15.70 -2.51
C LEU A 646 13.92 -16.55 -1.74
N TYR A 647 15.19 -16.49 -2.14
CA TYR A 647 16.30 -17.10 -1.44
C TYR A 647 17.30 -16.02 -1.04
N HIS A 648 17.61 -15.94 0.24
CA HIS A 648 18.66 -15.08 0.79
C HIS A 648 19.85 -15.90 1.24
N ARG A 649 21.06 -15.47 0.85
CA ARG A 649 22.32 -15.97 1.38
C ARG A 649 22.98 -14.86 2.19
N ASN A 650 23.10 -15.08 3.49
CA ASN A 650 23.77 -14.19 4.41
C ASN A 650 25.16 -14.74 4.73
N PRO A 651 26.19 -13.90 4.82
CA PRO A 651 27.54 -14.35 5.18
C PRO A 651 27.68 -14.67 6.68
N TYR A 652 26.69 -14.34 7.46
CA TYR A 652 26.67 -14.54 8.90
C TYR A 652 25.47 -15.37 9.36
N LEU A 653 25.65 -16.05 10.50
CA LEU A 653 24.58 -16.70 11.26
C LEU A 653 24.25 -15.84 12.47
N ARG A 654 22.96 -15.50 12.65
CA ARG A 654 22.46 -14.83 13.85
C ARG A 654 22.57 -15.76 15.05
N LYS A 655 23.14 -15.25 16.14
CA LYS A 655 23.26 -15.98 17.40
C LYS A 655 22.54 -15.24 18.53
N LEU A 656 21.94 -16.00 19.42
CA LEU A 656 21.31 -15.52 20.66
C LEU A 656 22.00 -16.23 21.84
N PHE A 657 22.43 -15.45 22.83
CA PHE A 657 22.94 -15.95 24.08
C PHE A 657 22.15 -15.41 25.24
N TYR A 658 21.75 -16.30 26.12
CA TYR A 658 21.14 -15.96 27.40
C TYR A 658 22.20 -15.99 28.48
N GLN A 659 22.67 -14.82 28.93
CA GLN A 659 23.72 -14.68 29.92
C GLN A 659 23.27 -13.82 31.08
N GLY A 660 22.96 -14.49 32.21
CA GLY A 660 22.36 -13.85 33.38
C GLY A 660 21.02 -13.22 33.01
N ASP A 661 20.87 -11.93 33.31
CA ASP A 661 19.64 -11.18 33.01
C ASP A 661 19.55 -10.70 31.53
N TYR A 662 20.61 -10.91 30.73
CA TYR A 662 20.71 -10.34 29.37
C TYR A 662 20.50 -11.37 28.28
N ILE A 663 19.93 -10.91 27.19
CA ILE A 663 19.87 -11.60 25.89
C ILE A 663 20.83 -10.87 24.94
N VAL A 664 21.92 -11.53 24.60
CA VAL A 664 22.90 -10.98 23.67
C VAL A 664 22.61 -11.47 22.25
N VAL A 665 22.25 -10.54 21.38
CA VAL A 665 22.07 -10.79 19.93
C VAL A 665 23.38 -10.50 19.24
N GLY A 666 23.97 -11.48 18.58
CA GLY A 666 25.23 -11.32 17.85
C GLY A 666 25.21 -12.07 16.52
N TYR A 667 26.38 -12.12 15.88
CA TYR A 667 26.55 -12.70 14.56
C TYR A 667 27.84 -13.52 14.52
N LEU A 668 27.77 -14.70 13.93
CA LEU A 668 28.92 -15.57 13.65
C LEU A 668 29.28 -15.45 12.15
N PRO A 669 30.58 -15.46 11.79
CA PRO A 669 31.02 -15.45 10.40
C PRO A 669 30.81 -16.84 9.76
N GLN A 670 29.56 -17.22 9.61
CA GLN A 670 29.12 -18.48 9.04
C GLN A 670 28.01 -18.22 8.03
N THR A 671 28.24 -18.58 6.80
CA THR A 671 27.25 -18.41 5.73
C THR A 671 25.97 -19.20 6.02
N THR A 672 24.82 -18.53 5.91
CA THR A 672 23.49 -19.12 6.06
C THR A 672 22.61 -18.82 4.87
N GLY A 673 21.59 -19.66 4.66
CA GLY A 673 20.52 -19.44 3.69
C GLY A 673 19.17 -19.35 4.37
N SER A 674 18.32 -18.48 3.86
CA SER A 674 16.89 -18.48 4.17
C SER A 674 16.10 -18.47 2.87
N GLU A 675 14.98 -19.16 2.86
CA GLU A 675 14.10 -19.24 1.69
C GLU A 675 12.66 -18.99 2.06
N THR A 676 11.95 -18.34 1.15
CA THR A 676 10.52 -18.05 1.31
C THR A 676 9.80 -18.33 0.00
N PHE A 677 8.78 -19.14 0.05
CA PHE A 677 7.85 -19.37 -1.04
C PHE A 677 6.49 -18.74 -0.69
N GLN A 678 5.92 -18.00 -1.63
CA GLN A 678 4.60 -17.41 -1.48
C GLN A 678 3.75 -17.69 -2.71
N VAL A 679 2.48 -18.01 -2.49
CA VAL A 679 1.47 -18.14 -3.53
C VAL A 679 0.16 -17.57 -3.03
N GLY A 680 -0.57 -16.88 -3.91
CA GLY A 680 -1.85 -16.32 -3.52
C GLY A 680 -2.68 -15.90 -4.72
N GLY A 681 -3.93 -15.55 -4.44
CA GLY A 681 -4.85 -15.06 -5.44
C GLY A 681 -6.00 -14.28 -4.83
N LYS A 682 -6.57 -13.44 -5.68
CA LYS A 682 -7.70 -12.58 -5.35
C LYS A 682 -8.73 -12.65 -6.48
N LEU A 683 -9.98 -12.84 -6.14
CA LEU A 683 -11.12 -12.83 -7.05
C LEU A 683 -12.09 -11.76 -6.60
N SER A 684 -12.51 -10.88 -7.50
CA SER A 684 -13.51 -9.84 -7.22
C SER A 684 -14.62 -9.89 -8.25
N LYS A 685 -15.86 -9.87 -7.78
CA LYS A 685 -17.05 -9.93 -8.62
C LYS A 685 -18.09 -8.92 -8.16
N GLY A 686 -18.49 -8.03 -9.09
CA GLY A 686 -19.67 -7.21 -8.94
C GLY A 686 -20.91 -7.91 -9.47
N MET A 687 -22.03 -7.80 -8.78
CA MET A 687 -23.35 -8.36 -9.13
C MET A 687 -24.40 -7.23 -9.07
N ASP A 688 -25.25 -7.15 -10.10
CA ASP A 688 -26.24 -6.06 -10.19
C ASP A 688 -27.37 -6.20 -9.16
N TRP A 689 -27.67 -7.44 -8.76
CA TRP A 689 -28.64 -7.68 -7.72
C TRP A 689 -28.07 -7.27 -6.37
N TRP A 690 -28.80 -6.43 -5.64
CA TRP A 690 -28.39 -5.80 -4.39
C TRP A 690 -27.12 -4.94 -4.49
N GLU A 691 -26.68 -4.57 -5.66
CA GLU A 691 -25.41 -3.88 -5.91
C GLU A 691 -24.27 -4.53 -5.10
N LEU A 692 -24.21 -5.88 -5.10
CA LEU A 692 -23.27 -6.65 -4.29
C LEU A 692 -21.93 -6.75 -4.98
N VAL A 693 -20.87 -6.42 -4.24
CA VAL A 693 -19.48 -6.69 -4.63
C VAL A 693 -18.88 -7.67 -3.64
N GLY A 694 -18.39 -8.80 -4.14
CA GLY A 694 -17.71 -9.82 -3.35
C GLY A 694 -16.24 -9.94 -3.77
N THR A 695 -15.34 -10.03 -2.79
CA THR A 695 -13.92 -10.27 -3.00
C THR A 695 -13.45 -11.42 -2.12
N LEU A 696 -12.79 -12.41 -2.72
CA LEU A 696 -12.12 -13.52 -2.04
C LEU A 696 -10.61 -13.38 -2.25
N SER A 697 -9.85 -13.42 -1.18
CA SER A 697 -8.38 -13.46 -1.22
C SER A 697 -7.88 -14.68 -0.45
N VAL A 698 -6.90 -15.41 -1.02
CA VAL A 698 -6.24 -16.53 -0.36
C VAL A 698 -4.75 -16.41 -0.59
N SER A 699 -3.95 -16.62 0.45
CA SER A 699 -2.49 -16.66 0.34
C SER A 699 -1.89 -17.74 1.23
N TYR A 700 -0.76 -18.27 0.80
CA TYR A 700 0.09 -19.19 1.53
C TYR A 700 1.53 -18.70 1.46
N SER A 701 2.22 -18.67 2.59
CA SER A 701 3.64 -18.35 2.69
C SER A 701 4.34 -19.43 3.51
N ASP A 702 5.49 -19.90 3.03
CA ASP A 702 6.34 -20.90 3.68
C ASP A 702 7.77 -20.37 3.73
N SER A 703 8.33 -20.24 4.92
CA SER A 703 9.65 -19.67 5.16
C SER A 703 10.52 -20.62 5.97
N HIS A 704 11.74 -20.85 5.50
CA HIS A 704 12.76 -21.66 6.16
C HIS A 704 13.94 -20.78 6.55
N SER A 705 14.39 -20.88 7.77
CA SER A 705 15.55 -20.13 8.29
C SER A 705 16.25 -20.92 9.38
N GLN A 706 17.38 -20.39 9.87
CA GLN A 706 18.12 -20.97 10.97
C GLN A 706 18.81 -19.89 11.81
N MET A 707 19.00 -20.17 13.09
CA MET A 707 19.78 -19.34 14.00
C MET A 707 20.52 -20.21 15.03
N GLN A 708 21.47 -19.65 15.71
CA GLN A 708 22.13 -20.30 16.83
C GLN A 708 21.59 -19.75 18.15
N GLN A 709 21.23 -20.64 19.06
CA GLN A 709 20.81 -20.27 20.42
C GLN A 709 21.68 -21.04 21.44
N ASN A 710 22.34 -20.34 22.35
CA ASN A 710 23.25 -20.92 23.36
C ASN A 710 24.27 -21.91 22.76
N GLY A 711 24.78 -21.62 21.54
CA GLY A 711 25.76 -22.49 20.87
C GLY A 711 25.15 -23.60 20.00
N ILE A 712 23.84 -23.87 20.09
CA ILE A 712 23.16 -24.91 19.32
C ILE A 712 22.49 -24.29 18.09
N LEU A 713 22.79 -24.86 16.90
CA LEU A 713 22.15 -24.47 15.65
C LEU A 713 20.71 -24.98 15.59
N GLN A 714 19.76 -24.10 15.37
CA GLN A 714 18.34 -24.41 15.27
C GLN A 714 17.78 -23.98 13.90
N PRO A 715 17.50 -24.93 13.00
CA PRO A 715 16.66 -24.68 11.85
C PRO A 715 15.20 -24.56 12.26
N TYR A 716 14.47 -23.67 11.63
CA TYR A 716 13.03 -23.51 11.86
C TYR A 716 12.30 -23.15 10.58
N ARG A 717 11.02 -23.50 10.57
CA ARG A 717 10.09 -23.25 9.49
C ARG A 717 8.86 -22.52 10.01
N SER A 718 8.44 -21.48 9.28
CA SER A 718 7.20 -20.75 9.54
C SER A 718 6.31 -20.82 8.31
N ASP A 719 5.11 -21.35 8.47
CA ASP A 719 4.11 -21.36 7.41
C ASP A 719 2.83 -20.64 7.83
N ILE A 720 2.28 -19.84 6.90
CA ILE A 720 1.13 -18.98 7.12
C ILE A 720 0.13 -19.21 5.99
N ILE A 721 -1.10 -19.55 6.35
CA ILE A 721 -2.25 -19.59 5.43
C ILE A 721 -3.20 -18.48 5.85
N GLN A 722 -3.67 -17.70 4.88
CA GLN A 722 -4.65 -16.64 5.10
C GLN A 722 -5.76 -16.73 4.06
N ALA A 723 -7.00 -16.56 4.50
CA ALA A 723 -8.16 -16.43 3.64
C ALA A 723 -8.99 -15.24 4.11
N LYS A 724 -9.44 -14.40 3.15
CA LYS A 724 -10.24 -13.22 3.43
C LYS A 724 -11.40 -13.13 2.45
N ILE A 725 -12.59 -12.84 2.96
CA ILE A 725 -13.79 -12.53 2.19
C ILE A 725 -14.25 -11.13 2.56
N ASP A 726 -14.43 -10.28 1.57
CA ASP A 726 -15.02 -8.94 1.71
C ASP A 726 -16.31 -8.89 0.89
N LEU A 727 -17.40 -8.51 1.51
CA LEU A 727 -18.71 -8.34 0.88
C LEU A 727 -19.22 -6.93 1.17
N THR A 728 -19.60 -6.21 0.13
CA THR A 728 -20.22 -4.88 0.26
C THR A 728 -21.48 -4.85 -0.59
N SER A 729 -22.59 -4.40 -0.03
CA SER A 729 -23.87 -4.37 -0.74
C SER A 729 -24.72 -3.17 -0.38
N ARG A 730 -25.49 -2.73 -1.36
CA ARG A 730 -26.50 -1.69 -1.21
C ARG A 730 -27.84 -2.17 -1.80
N PRO A 731 -28.56 -3.04 -1.07
CA PRO A 731 -29.82 -3.61 -1.56
C PRO A 731 -30.91 -2.56 -1.77
N ALA A 732 -30.83 -1.42 -1.10
CA ALA A 732 -31.78 -0.31 -1.22
C ALA A 732 -31.05 1.04 -1.02
N LYS A 733 -31.65 2.15 -1.50
CA LYS A 733 -31.08 3.49 -1.35
C LYS A 733 -30.96 3.95 0.11
N TRP A 734 -31.74 3.34 0.99
CA TRP A 734 -31.81 3.64 2.42
C TRP A 734 -30.99 2.67 3.28
N MET A 735 -30.34 1.62 2.70
CA MET A 735 -29.60 0.60 3.43
C MET A 735 -28.34 0.20 2.67
N SER A 736 -27.21 0.15 3.37
CA SER A 736 -25.96 -0.47 2.91
C SER A 736 -25.36 -1.32 4.04
N TRP A 737 -24.67 -2.39 3.67
CA TRP A 737 -23.95 -3.21 4.63
C TRP A 737 -22.62 -3.68 4.04
N GLU A 738 -21.68 -3.91 4.94
CA GLU A 738 -20.36 -4.47 4.64
C GLU A 738 -20.11 -5.63 5.60
N TYR A 739 -19.50 -6.68 5.11
CA TYR A 739 -19.08 -7.83 5.90
C TYR A 739 -17.69 -8.26 5.47
N GLN A 740 -16.83 -8.48 6.45
CA GLN A 740 -15.49 -9.00 6.26
C GLN A 740 -15.28 -10.23 7.13
N LEU A 741 -14.73 -11.29 6.54
CA LEU A 741 -14.27 -12.48 7.23
C LEU A 741 -12.81 -12.69 6.89
N ALA A 742 -11.94 -12.75 7.89
CA ALA A 742 -10.53 -13.09 7.74
C ALA A 742 -10.18 -14.28 8.64
N CYS A 743 -9.56 -15.28 8.06
CA CYS A 743 -9.06 -16.46 8.77
C CYS A 743 -7.56 -16.57 8.50
N SER A 744 -6.77 -16.84 9.53
CA SER A 744 -5.36 -17.17 9.35
C SER A 744 -4.96 -18.32 10.27
N ARG A 745 -4.02 -19.13 9.78
CA ARG A 745 -3.31 -20.13 10.56
C ARG A 745 -1.82 -19.89 10.38
N ASN A 746 -1.15 -19.65 11.50
CA ASN A 746 0.30 -19.48 11.56
C ASN A 746 0.88 -20.69 12.29
N ARG A 747 1.88 -21.35 11.74
CA ARG A 747 2.57 -22.49 12.33
C ARG A 747 4.06 -22.22 12.36
N LEU A 748 4.67 -22.47 13.52
CA LEU A 748 6.10 -22.47 13.72
C LEU A 748 6.56 -23.89 14.06
N LYS A 749 7.59 -24.36 13.38
CA LYS A 749 8.17 -25.69 13.57
C LYS A 749 9.69 -25.61 13.63
N SER A 750 10.27 -26.23 14.65
CA SER A 750 11.71 -26.55 14.76
C SER A 750 11.88 -28.05 15.06
N ASP A 751 13.09 -28.51 15.23
CA ASP A 751 13.36 -29.93 15.55
C ASP A 751 12.76 -30.33 16.90
N ALA A 752 12.75 -29.41 17.87
CA ALA A 752 12.27 -29.64 19.24
C ALA A 752 10.83 -29.15 19.52
N TYR A 753 10.25 -28.34 18.63
CA TYR A 753 9.02 -27.63 18.91
C TYR A 753 8.14 -27.45 17.67
N GLU A 754 6.85 -27.73 17.82
CA GLU A 754 5.84 -27.41 16.82
C GLU A 754 4.62 -26.82 17.48
N SER A 755 4.18 -25.65 17.00
CA SER A 755 2.97 -25.00 17.48
C SER A 755 2.26 -24.25 16.37
N SER A 756 0.95 -24.10 16.50
CA SER A 756 0.14 -23.33 15.56
C SER A 756 -0.89 -22.47 16.30
N VAL A 757 -1.15 -21.29 15.74
CA VAL A 757 -2.20 -20.39 16.20
C VAL A 757 -3.17 -20.12 15.05
N ASN A 758 -4.47 -20.13 15.37
CA ASN A 758 -5.52 -19.81 14.43
C ASN A 758 -6.20 -18.52 14.86
N HIS A 759 -6.46 -17.67 13.90
CA HIS A 759 -7.15 -16.40 14.09
C HIS A 759 -8.35 -16.32 13.15
N LEU A 760 -9.49 -15.97 13.70
CA LEU A 760 -10.69 -15.61 12.97
C LEU A 760 -11.06 -14.18 13.36
N LYS A 761 -11.24 -13.32 12.36
CA LYS A 761 -11.75 -11.96 12.50
C LYS A 761 -12.97 -11.80 11.62
N GLN A 762 -14.08 -11.35 12.20
CA GLN A 762 -15.28 -10.99 11.48
C GLN A 762 -15.61 -9.54 11.78
N GLN A 763 -15.92 -8.77 10.76
CA GLN A 763 -16.36 -7.37 10.91
C GLN A 763 -17.64 -7.21 10.11
N PHE A 764 -18.63 -6.56 10.71
CA PHE A 764 -19.89 -6.24 10.10
C PHE A 764 -20.21 -4.76 10.31
N SER A 765 -20.67 -4.10 9.27
CA SER A 765 -21.12 -2.71 9.32
C SER A 765 -22.46 -2.58 8.59
N LEU A 766 -23.40 -1.93 9.21
CA LEU A 766 -24.74 -1.64 8.68
C LEU A 766 -25.00 -0.15 8.76
N SER A 767 -25.40 0.45 7.65
CA SER A 767 -25.86 1.83 7.61
C SER A 767 -27.31 1.89 7.12
N PHE A 768 -28.13 2.55 7.90
CA PHE A 768 -29.55 2.72 7.64
C PHE A 768 -29.92 4.20 7.57
N ARG A 769 -30.67 4.58 6.57
CA ARG A 769 -31.03 5.95 6.28
C ARG A 769 -32.52 6.05 5.92
N PRO A 770 -33.40 6.29 6.92
CA PRO A 770 -34.84 6.36 6.68
C PRO A 770 -35.24 7.55 5.80
N ASP A 771 -34.48 8.66 5.88
CA ASP A 771 -34.68 9.85 5.06
C ASP A 771 -33.34 10.53 4.69
N LYS A 772 -33.38 11.73 4.14
CA LYS A 772 -32.17 12.47 3.72
C LYS A 772 -31.37 13.07 4.89
N SER A 773 -32.01 13.22 6.06
CA SER A 773 -31.45 13.93 7.20
C SER A 773 -30.87 13.00 8.25
N TRP A 774 -31.45 11.84 8.48
CA TRP A 774 -31.03 10.89 9.49
C TRP A 774 -30.21 9.74 8.93
N ARG A 775 -29.15 9.40 9.63
CA ARG A 775 -28.33 8.18 9.38
C ARG A 775 -28.08 7.48 10.71
N PHE A 776 -28.30 6.18 10.70
CA PHE A 776 -27.97 5.27 11.79
C PHE A 776 -26.92 4.29 11.29
N GLY A 777 -25.83 4.17 12.00
CA GLY A 777 -24.77 3.19 11.75
C GLY A 777 -24.67 2.22 12.92
N PHE A 778 -24.38 0.97 12.60
CA PHE A 778 -24.10 -0.07 13.56
C PHE A 778 -22.95 -0.92 13.03
N SER A 779 -21.91 -1.13 13.84
CA SER A 779 -20.79 -2.00 13.47
C SER A 779 -20.44 -2.95 14.59
N GLY A 780 -19.97 -4.13 14.22
CA GLY A 780 -19.55 -5.15 15.13
C GLY A 780 -18.29 -5.85 14.64
N GLU A 781 -17.43 -6.19 15.57
CA GLU A 781 -16.22 -6.94 15.36
C GLU A 781 -16.22 -8.16 16.26
N HIS A 782 -15.92 -9.32 15.69
CA HIS A 782 -15.79 -10.57 16.43
C HIS A 782 -14.44 -11.19 16.12
N TYR A 783 -13.72 -11.55 17.17
CA TYR A 783 -12.41 -12.15 17.11
C TYR A 783 -12.41 -13.47 17.89
N LEU A 784 -11.87 -14.51 17.24
CA LEU A 784 -11.65 -15.81 17.87
C LEU A 784 -10.20 -16.19 17.65
N HIS A 785 -9.40 -16.22 18.72
CA HIS A 785 -7.97 -16.49 18.66
C HIS A 785 -7.58 -17.69 19.48
N THR A 786 -6.72 -18.53 18.93
CA THR A 786 -5.99 -19.55 19.72
C THR A 786 -4.96 -18.82 20.58
N ILE A 787 -5.00 -19.07 21.90
CA ILE A 787 -4.07 -18.50 22.86
C ILE A 787 -2.95 -19.49 23.18
N ALA A 788 -3.31 -20.74 23.55
CA ALA A 788 -2.34 -21.80 23.83
C ALA A 788 -3.01 -23.17 23.65
N GLY A 789 -2.40 -24.07 22.88
CA GLY A 789 -2.99 -25.37 22.59
C GLY A 789 -4.40 -25.23 22.00
N ASP A 790 -5.39 -25.85 22.65
CA ASP A 790 -6.79 -25.78 22.26
C ASP A 790 -7.57 -24.64 22.93
N TYR A 791 -6.91 -23.85 23.79
CA TYR A 791 -7.55 -22.72 24.46
C TYR A 791 -7.73 -21.56 23.48
N THR A 792 -8.99 -21.19 23.27
CA THR A 792 -9.36 -20.06 22.42
C THR A 792 -10.01 -18.95 23.23
N LYS A 793 -9.81 -17.72 22.84
CA LYS A 793 -10.42 -16.53 23.43
C LYS A 793 -11.30 -15.83 22.42
N ASN A 794 -12.48 -15.44 22.87
CA ASN A 794 -13.52 -14.82 22.08
C ASN A 794 -13.68 -13.35 22.52
N PHE A 795 -13.71 -12.41 21.57
CA PHE A 795 -13.90 -10.99 21.79
C PHE A 795 -14.94 -10.44 20.85
N VAL A 796 -15.81 -9.60 21.39
CA VAL A 796 -16.81 -8.89 20.59
C VAL A 796 -16.74 -7.41 20.93
N LEU A 797 -16.62 -6.57 19.89
CA LEU A 797 -16.68 -5.12 20.02
C LEU A 797 -17.88 -4.63 19.20
N LEU A 798 -18.68 -3.74 19.78
CA LEU A 798 -19.86 -3.16 19.12
C LEU A 798 -19.79 -1.65 19.18
N ASP A 799 -20.13 -1.00 18.06
CA ASP A 799 -20.24 0.44 17.96
C ASP A 799 -21.59 0.82 17.35
N ALA A 800 -22.04 2.02 17.67
CA ALA A 800 -23.19 2.64 17.02
C ALA A 800 -22.90 4.11 16.71
N ASP A 801 -23.41 4.57 15.62
CA ASP A 801 -23.34 5.98 15.25
C ASP A 801 -24.70 6.51 14.77
N LEU A 802 -24.95 7.76 15.09
CA LEU A 802 -26.12 8.51 14.69
C LEU A 802 -25.68 9.83 14.11
N SER A 803 -26.15 10.18 12.92
CA SER A 803 -25.93 11.52 12.40
C SER A 803 -27.21 12.16 11.88
N TYR A 804 -27.28 13.48 12.07
CA TYR A 804 -28.36 14.31 11.61
C TYR A 804 -27.86 15.49 10.78
N GLN A 805 -28.31 15.55 9.53
CA GLN A 805 -27.96 16.61 8.60
C GLN A 805 -28.89 17.79 8.76
N ILE A 806 -28.46 18.86 9.40
CA ILE A 806 -29.23 20.09 9.62
C ILE A 806 -29.39 20.82 8.31
N SER A 807 -28.34 20.90 7.50
CA SER A 807 -28.34 21.54 6.18
C SER A 807 -27.33 20.86 5.25
N SER A 808 -27.25 21.26 3.99
CA SER A 808 -26.24 20.78 3.05
C SER A 808 -24.80 21.09 3.50
N GLN A 809 -24.61 21.96 4.46
CA GLN A 809 -23.32 22.43 4.97
C GLN A 809 -23.04 21.97 6.42
N CYS A 810 -24.08 21.60 7.19
CA CYS A 810 -23.98 21.32 8.61
C CYS A 810 -24.56 19.95 8.96
N GLU A 811 -23.78 19.15 9.69
CA GLU A 811 -24.16 17.86 10.23
C GLU A 811 -23.71 17.74 11.69
N ILE A 812 -24.54 17.12 12.51
CA ILE A 812 -24.20 16.69 13.87
C ILE A 812 -24.14 15.17 13.87
N ALA A 813 -23.08 14.58 14.43
CA ALA A 813 -22.94 13.14 14.58
C ALA A 813 -22.63 12.78 16.05
N CYS A 814 -23.20 11.67 16.51
CA CYS A 814 -22.88 11.05 17.78
C CYS A 814 -22.35 9.66 17.52
N ARG A 815 -21.16 9.35 18.04
CA ARG A 815 -20.55 8.02 17.95
C ARG A 815 -20.46 7.43 19.34
N LEU A 816 -20.91 6.20 19.47
CA LEU A 816 -20.78 5.37 20.66
C LEU A 816 -19.84 4.21 20.31
N SER A 817 -18.70 4.14 20.93
CA SER A 817 -17.68 3.11 20.64
C SER A 817 -17.56 2.16 21.83
N ASN A 818 -17.31 0.86 21.52
CA ASN A 818 -17.13 -0.22 22.48
C ASN A 818 -18.31 -0.32 23.46
N LEU A 819 -19.50 -0.55 22.94
CA LEU A 819 -20.76 -0.60 23.72
C LEU A 819 -20.73 -1.69 24.82
N LEU A 820 -19.98 -2.76 24.61
CA LEU A 820 -19.82 -3.84 25.57
C LEU A 820 -18.80 -3.52 26.67
N ASN A 821 -18.09 -2.38 26.54
CA ASN A 821 -17.09 -1.89 27.50
C ASN A 821 -15.95 -2.91 27.76
N GLU A 822 -15.52 -3.62 26.73
CA GLU A 822 -14.33 -4.47 26.79
C GLU A 822 -13.09 -3.60 27.07
N LYS A 823 -12.24 -4.04 28.00
CA LYS A 823 -11.08 -3.25 28.46
C LYS A 823 -9.74 -3.80 28.00
N ARG A 824 -9.71 -5.07 27.62
CA ARG A 824 -8.51 -5.80 27.26
C ARG A 824 -8.77 -6.69 26.05
N TYR A 825 -7.76 -6.84 25.24
CA TYR A 825 -7.75 -7.70 24.08
C TYR A 825 -6.51 -8.56 24.08
N ALA A 826 -6.63 -9.84 23.80
CA ALA A 826 -5.51 -10.77 23.84
C ALA A 826 -5.28 -11.42 22.48
N TYR A 827 -4.00 -11.57 22.15
CA TYR A 827 -3.54 -12.09 20.88
C TYR A 827 -2.23 -12.85 21.06
N THR A 828 -2.08 -14.00 20.39
CA THR A 828 -0.84 -14.78 20.38
C THR A 828 -0.20 -14.69 19.01
N SER A 829 1.11 -14.45 18.97
CA SER A 829 1.90 -14.37 17.74
C SER A 829 3.17 -15.19 17.85
N PHE A 830 3.73 -15.58 16.70
CA PHE A 830 5.05 -16.17 16.60
C PHE A 830 6.04 -15.16 16.04
N GLY A 831 7.25 -15.15 16.64
CA GLY A 831 8.46 -14.57 16.08
C GLY A 831 9.47 -15.66 15.72
N ASP A 832 10.74 -15.28 15.52
CA ASP A 832 11.83 -16.20 15.31
C ASP A 832 12.07 -17.04 16.58
N LEU A 833 11.61 -18.30 16.61
CA LEU A 833 11.70 -19.21 17.76
C LEU A 833 11.16 -18.60 19.07
N THR A 834 10.12 -17.77 18.96
CA THR A 834 9.40 -17.22 20.10
C THR A 834 7.89 -17.36 19.91
N ARG A 835 7.18 -17.58 20.99
CA ARG A 835 5.73 -17.48 21.09
C ARG A 835 5.37 -16.41 22.11
N SER A 836 4.64 -15.38 21.71
CA SER A 836 4.27 -14.28 22.58
C SER A 836 2.75 -14.19 22.68
N TYR A 837 2.23 -14.41 23.88
CA TYR A 837 0.88 -14.01 24.25
C TYR A 837 0.92 -12.57 24.75
N ASN A 838 0.14 -11.70 24.13
CA ASN A 838 0.07 -10.29 24.46
C ASN A 838 -1.37 -9.92 24.81
N GLU A 839 -1.56 -9.20 25.89
CA GLU A 839 -2.84 -8.64 26.31
C GLU A 839 -2.73 -7.13 26.28
N TYR A 840 -3.47 -6.50 25.38
CA TYR A 840 -3.46 -5.05 25.12
C TYR A 840 -4.59 -4.38 25.89
N ARG A 841 -4.30 -3.20 26.45
CA ARG A 841 -5.32 -2.28 26.91
C ARG A 841 -6.04 -1.68 25.70
N ILE A 842 -7.37 -1.75 25.68
CA ILE A 842 -8.19 -1.13 24.65
C ILE A 842 -9.02 0.02 25.22
N ARG A 843 -9.44 0.93 24.35
CA ARG A 843 -10.27 2.07 24.72
C ARG A 843 -11.62 1.56 25.27
N PRO A 844 -12.01 1.98 26.49
CA PRO A 844 -13.28 1.57 27.08
C PRO A 844 -14.46 2.20 26.31
N PHE A 845 -15.67 1.88 26.69
CA PHE A 845 -16.87 2.58 26.19
C PHE A 845 -16.64 4.09 26.21
N ASN A 846 -16.96 4.72 25.12
CA ASN A 846 -16.90 6.18 25.01
C ASN A 846 -17.99 6.71 24.05
N ALA A 847 -18.40 7.96 24.29
CA ALA A 847 -19.35 8.66 23.47
C ALA A 847 -18.75 9.99 23.01
N VAL A 848 -18.82 10.27 21.71
CA VAL A 848 -18.31 11.51 21.09
C VAL A 848 -19.41 12.14 20.26
N VAL A 849 -19.66 13.43 20.46
CA VAL A 849 -20.54 14.24 19.61
C VAL A 849 -19.65 15.15 18.76
N GLU A 850 -19.85 15.10 17.45
CA GLU A 850 -19.09 15.90 16.47
C GLU A 850 -20.03 16.81 15.67
N VAL A 851 -19.59 18.00 15.37
CA VAL A 851 -20.19 18.93 14.41
C VAL A 851 -19.28 19.01 13.19
N TYR A 852 -19.83 18.74 12.04
CA TYR A 852 -19.19 18.98 10.74
C TYR A 852 -19.82 20.18 10.09
N TYR A 853 -19.01 21.14 9.68
CA TYR A 853 -19.45 22.33 8.98
C TYR A 853 -18.57 22.62 7.77
N LYS A 854 -19.20 22.88 6.62
CA LYS A 854 -18.55 23.24 5.36
C LYS A 854 -18.94 24.65 4.98
N PHE A 855 -17.97 25.51 4.72
CA PHE A 855 -18.16 26.90 4.30
C PHE A 855 -18.16 27.04 2.77
#